data_6fd30139809eae7471cc9c9283687407
#
_entry.id   6fd30139809eae7471cc9c9283687407
#
_cell.length_a   1.000
_cell.length_b   1.000
_cell.length_c   1.000
_cell.angle_alpha   90.00
_cell.angle_beta   90.00
_cell.angle_gamma   90.00
#
_symmetry.space_group_name_H-M   'P 1'
#
loop_
_entity.id
_entity.type
_entity.pdbx_description
1 polymer ?
#
loop_
_entity_poly.entity_id
_entity_poly.type
_entity_poly.pdbx_seq_one_letter_code
_entity_poly.pdbx_strand_id
1 'polypeptide(L)'
;MCLSFLSITTSLQVVFAQDPLFGVRGTVYDAESHQLLSGAYVRVAGTTKGTTANADGAYRLLLPTGNYQIAVSYIGYLTDTLKLTVARHDVSHDFGLRTSPIVLSEVLVLRDQSNPAEEVIKRAIEKKKGVFARMGSYEFAAYTKMTMRVRGTRRKTDTLATGEVQTVSKDTIFTGAVFETQTKGYRNEPDKFKEVIVARKQTRNITPEINVLGLANIPNLNDDRVKVYDKRIVGPTASDALDYYAYQMIDTSSVGSAAVWRIKMTARSSILPLFEGTITISEDNYRIVEGDLRGNEALSHSVPFASVRVHQRFGYHNDPFLWPLESTLLLELKFPGWAYPILIDHIGVVHDYSVNMPVPDGIFDRFSVAVHPLADKIDSLGWSVLQAPPLTIDERRAYRTTDSLYAHNQTFAAFMWIMRFPFWLAERPFTTLSDYFRFNRVEGAYLGAGYDSKENLGATHVVGRAGYAFAQKAWKYALDVEVPLTASQTSAVGVEIHRSILSRAGEEPFGLGSNTLFALFSKEDPADYFEGEGFSLYARHMASNGMSIELRCLDERQRSLQSNTEFSLFYRSARYRPNPPIIDGHLRSASIALRFDTRKLIQFGPFNIPDDTQDSWNIGADFEYADRSLLKSDFMFCRLSLMVHMRKHLLGDRSFSLYGRAGFAGHEVPPQRLFDLLYGSNGIVPLGAFKTLGIKEFAGDRMAMLMMEWNLSGMFFRRINLPVIRDLQWIIYGGSGWSDMSPSSASIQGVGFSTAKKLFHEAGFGLGNLPLGFRLDFTWRLTHRNGRNFLVTLGSPLF
;
A
#
# COMPACT_ATOMS: atom_id res chain seq x y z
N MET A 1 -45.88 15.04 28.71
CA MET A 1 -45.43 16.43 28.62
C MET A 1 -43.99 16.39 28.05
N CYS A 2 -43.92 16.48 26.72
CA CYS A 2 -42.67 16.41 25.95
C CYS A 2 -41.98 17.76 25.97
N LEU A 3 -40.68 17.78 26.23
CA LEU A 3 -39.87 18.92 25.93
C LEU A 3 -38.71 18.46 25.04
N SER A 4 -38.89 18.73 23.75
CA SER A 4 -37.86 18.64 22.70
C SER A 4 -36.82 19.71 22.92
N PHE A 5 -35.57 19.29 23.14
CA PHE A 5 -34.42 20.17 22.95
C PHE A 5 -33.82 19.89 21.56
N LEU A 6 -34.22 20.71 20.62
CA LEU A 6 -33.61 20.83 19.31
C LEU A 6 -32.39 21.76 19.47
N SER A 7 -31.21 21.21 19.70
CA SER A 7 -29.96 21.96 19.64
C SER A 7 -29.52 22.07 18.16
N ILE A 8 -29.88 23.20 17.55
CA ILE A 8 -29.32 23.62 16.28
C ILE A 8 -27.88 24.10 16.55
N THR A 9 -26.91 23.23 16.39
CA THR A 9 -25.51 23.67 16.26
C THR A 9 -25.30 24.17 14.84
N THR A 10 -25.54 25.47 14.63
CA THR A 10 -25.01 26.19 13.47
C THR A 10 -23.50 26.26 13.61
N SER A 11 -22.79 25.32 13.00
CA SER A 11 -21.39 25.47 12.69
C SER A 11 -21.26 26.64 11.71
N LEU A 12 -20.89 27.80 12.22
CA LEU A 12 -20.38 28.90 11.39
C LEU A 12 -19.14 28.37 10.69
N GLN A 13 -19.29 27.90 9.44
CA GLN A 13 -18.17 27.82 8.52
C GLN A 13 -17.77 29.28 8.26
N VAL A 14 -16.69 29.70 8.92
CA VAL A 14 -15.99 30.93 8.52
C VAL A 14 -15.36 30.59 7.18
N VAL A 15 -16.08 30.86 6.12
CA VAL A 15 -15.53 30.95 4.77
C VAL A 15 -14.60 32.16 4.81
N PHE A 16 -13.31 31.91 5.08
CA PHE A 16 -12.30 32.91 4.72
C PHE A 16 -12.44 33.12 3.22
N ALA A 17 -12.92 34.23 2.81
CA ALA A 17 -12.87 34.69 1.42
C ALA A 17 -11.38 34.72 1.05
N GLN A 18 -10.90 33.64 0.39
CA GLN A 18 -9.55 33.66 -0.17
C GLN A 18 -9.52 34.72 -1.23
N ASP A 19 -8.53 35.62 -1.15
CA ASP A 19 -8.29 36.59 -2.20
C ASP A 19 -8.22 35.90 -3.57
N PRO A 20 -8.87 36.43 -4.58
CA PRO A 20 -8.85 35.83 -5.91
C PRO A 20 -7.41 35.72 -6.42
N LEU A 21 -7.06 34.52 -6.87
CA LEU A 21 -5.73 34.17 -7.41
C LEU A 21 -5.68 34.45 -8.91
N PHE A 22 -4.59 35.05 -9.37
CA PHE A 22 -4.30 35.32 -10.79
C PHE A 22 -3.01 34.66 -11.21
N GLY A 23 -2.96 34.17 -12.47
CA GLY A 23 -1.82 33.42 -12.99
C GLY A 23 -0.71 34.35 -13.52
N VAL A 24 0.50 34.18 -13.00
CA VAL A 24 1.71 34.62 -13.70
C VAL A 24 2.17 33.42 -14.53
N ARG A 25 2.17 33.57 -15.86
CA ARG A 25 2.44 32.46 -16.80
C ARG A 25 3.40 32.88 -17.90
N GLY A 26 4.07 31.90 -18.51
CA GLY A 26 4.99 32.13 -19.61
C GLY A 26 5.84 30.88 -19.86
N THR A 27 6.94 31.07 -20.57
CA THR A 27 7.93 30.01 -20.86
C THR A 27 9.29 30.38 -20.29
N VAL A 28 10.08 29.38 -19.93
CA VAL A 28 11.49 29.52 -19.55
C VAL A 28 12.37 28.87 -20.59
N TYR A 29 13.33 29.60 -21.10
CA TYR A 29 14.21 29.14 -22.17
C TYR A 29 15.65 29.64 -21.96
N ASP A 30 16.60 29.00 -22.60
CA ASP A 30 17.99 29.47 -22.70
C ASP A 30 18.06 30.70 -23.59
N ALA A 31 18.62 31.79 -23.12
CA ALA A 31 18.63 33.08 -23.81
C ALA A 31 19.45 33.06 -25.13
N GLU A 32 20.40 32.12 -25.29
CA GLU A 32 21.25 32.03 -26.46
C GLU A 32 20.75 31.00 -27.46
N SER A 33 20.43 29.76 -26.99
CA SER A 33 20.00 28.67 -27.85
C SER A 33 18.51 28.60 -28.09
N HIS A 34 17.71 29.37 -27.33
CA HIS A 34 16.23 29.30 -27.29
C HIS A 34 15.70 27.92 -26.92
N GLN A 35 16.52 27.01 -26.36
CA GLN A 35 16.09 25.74 -25.90
C GLN A 35 15.21 25.91 -24.65
N LEU A 36 14.06 25.23 -24.63
CA LEU A 36 13.12 25.26 -23.52
C LEU A 36 13.73 24.58 -22.27
N LEU A 37 13.65 25.25 -21.11
CA LEU A 37 14.24 24.79 -19.87
C LEU A 37 13.15 24.12 -19.01
N SER A 38 12.91 22.85 -19.28
CA SER A 38 12.01 22.02 -18.46
C SER A 38 12.52 21.90 -17.03
N GLY A 39 11.62 22.07 -16.05
CA GLY A 39 11.95 22.05 -14.63
C GLY A 39 12.63 23.31 -14.09
N ALA A 40 12.68 24.42 -14.84
CA ALA A 40 13.12 25.69 -14.29
C ALA A 40 12.21 26.09 -13.11
N TYR A 41 12.81 26.46 -11.98
CA TYR A 41 12.07 26.79 -10.77
C TYR A 41 11.72 28.27 -10.72
N VAL A 42 10.42 28.56 -10.73
CA VAL A 42 9.84 29.92 -10.70
C VAL A 42 9.23 30.15 -9.32
N ARG A 43 9.73 31.12 -8.56
CA ARG A 43 9.28 31.39 -7.19
C ARG A 43 9.10 32.87 -6.90
N VAL A 44 8.31 33.19 -5.89
CA VAL A 44 8.26 34.50 -5.29
C VAL A 44 9.50 34.66 -4.39
N ALA A 45 10.36 35.62 -4.69
CA ALA A 45 11.58 35.87 -3.93
C ALA A 45 11.28 36.13 -2.46
N GLY A 46 12.07 35.50 -1.57
CA GLY A 46 11.88 35.63 -0.12
C GLY A 46 10.71 34.81 0.47
N THR A 47 10.07 33.96 -0.32
CA THR A 47 8.98 33.09 0.14
C THR A 47 9.23 31.65 -0.28
N THR A 48 8.39 30.73 0.26
CA THR A 48 8.36 29.31 -0.11
C THR A 48 7.47 29.02 -1.32
N LYS A 49 6.71 30.02 -1.80
CA LYS A 49 5.75 29.87 -2.91
C LYS A 49 6.46 29.80 -4.26
N GLY A 50 6.20 28.74 -5.01
CA GLY A 50 6.84 28.53 -6.31
C GLY A 50 6.11 27.51 -7.16
N THR A 51 6.65 27.30 -8.36
CA THR A 51 6.22 26.30 -9.34
C THR A 51 7.40 25.92 -10.22
N THR A 52 7.25 24.87 -11.01
CA THR A 52 8.26 24.49 -12.02
C THR A 52 7.70 24.60 -13.42
N ALA A 53 8.59 24.82 -14.39
CA ALA A 53 8.24 24.77 -15.81
C ALA A 53 8.03 23.30 -16.23
N ASN A 54 7.00 23.01 -17.02
CA ASN A 54 6.71 21.69 -17.55
C ASN A 54 7.70 21.28 -18.66
N ALA A 55 7.49 20.11 -19.28
CA ALA A 55 8.33 19.62 -20.38
C ALA A 55 8.40 20.56 -21.62
N ASP A 56 7.41 21.40 -21.80
CA ASP A 56 7.35 22.42 -22.84
C ASP A 56 7.96 23.77 -22.36
N GLY A 57 8.67 23.80 -21.25
CA GLY A 57 9.20 25.02 -20.64
C GLY A 57 8.13 25.96 -20.08
N ALA A 58 6.87 25.63 -20.15
CA ALA A 58 5.77 26.48 -19.73
C ALA A 58 5.54 26.42 -18.21
N TYR A 59 5.32 27.59 -17.58
CA TYR A 59 5.04 27.70 -16.15
C TYR A 59 3.73 28.46 -15.88
N ARG A 60 3.18 28.25 -14.69
CA ARG A 60 2.05 29.01 -14.13
C ARG A 60 2.19 29.10 -12.63
N LEU A 61 2.27 30.32 -12.10
CA LEU A 61 2.32 30.63 -10.67
C LEU A 61 1.10 31.44 -10.29
N LEU A 62 0.31 30.96 -9.35
CA LEU A 62 -0.91 31.61 -8.88
C LEU A 62 -0.61 32.50 -7.67
N LEU A 63 -0.99 33.78 -7.76
CA LEU A 63 -0.74 34.77 -6.73
C LEU A 63 -1.97 35.65 -6.51
N PRO A 64 -2.23 36.09 -5.27
CA PRO A 64 -3.18 37.18 -5.01
C PRO A 64 -2.75 38.48 -5.70
N THR A 65 -3.63 39.47 -5.73
CA THR A 65 -3.25 40.84 -6.17
C THR A 65 -2.15 41.41 -5.27
N GLY A 66 -1.12 41.98 -5.88
CA GLY A 66 0.02 42.51 -5.13
C GLY A 66 1.24 42.78 -5.98
N ASN A 67 2.28 43.33 -5.35
CA ASN A 67 3.59 43.53 -5.99
C ASN A 67 4.52 42.39 -5.58
N TYR A 68 5.10 41.74 -6.56
CA TYR A 68 5.96 40.60 -6.34
C TYR A 68 7.30 40.76 -7.06
N GLN A 69 8.31 40.13 -6.49
CA GLN A 69 9.56 39.88 -7.18
C GLN A 69 9.62 38.39 -7.49
N ILE A 70 9.54 38.01 -8.77
CA ILE A 70 9.63 36.63 -9.23
C ILE A 70 11.09 36.33 -9.54
N ALA A 71 11.60 35.23 -9.00
CA ALA A 71 12.94 34.73 -9.26
C ALA A 71 12.84 33.39 -10.02
N VAL A 72 13.56 33.27 -11.11
CA VAL A 72 13.65 32.04 -11.91
C VAL A 72 15.07 31.52 -11.90
N SER A 73 15.23 30.26 -11.51
CA SER A 73 16.54 29.63 -11.39
C SER A 73 16.58 28.28 -12.14
N TYR A 74 17.73 27.97 -12.69
CA TYR A 74 18.04 26.69 -13.31
C TYR A 74 19.53 26.40 -13.12
N ILE A 75 19.91 25.14 -12.91
CA ILE A 75 21.34 24.78 -12.66
C ILE A 75 22.18 25.09 -13.89
N GLY A 76 23.33 25.71 -13.68
CA GLY A 76 24.21 26.19 -14.75
C GLY A 76 23.79 27.53 -15.37
N TYR A 77 22.77 28.19 -14.81
CA TYR A 77 22.27 29.48 -15.25
C TYR A 77 22.28 30.52 -14.14
N LEU A 78 22.43 31.78 -14.52
CA LEU A 78 22.24 32.89 -13.62
C LEU A 78 20.75 33.02 -13.26
N THR A 79 20.46 33.25 -11.99
CA THR A 79 19.07 33.50 -11.54
C THR A 79 18.59 34.83 -12.15
N ASP A 80 17.49 34.80 -12.86
CA ASP A 80 16.81 35.99 -13.34
C ASP A 80 15.69 36.43 -12.38
N THR A 81 15.49 37.72 -12.23
CA THR A 81 14.51 38.28 -11.31
C THR A 81 13.71 39.40 -11.96
N LEU A 82 12.38 39.31 -11.83
CA LEU A 82 11.44 40.31 -12.37
C LEU A 82 10.56 40.87 -11.24
N LYS A 83 10.45 42.18 -11.16
CA LYS A 83 9.44 42.84 -10.35
C LYS A 83 8.19 43.03 -11.18
N LEU A 84 7.07 42.52 -10.72
CA LEU A 84 5.79 42.67 -11.42
C LEU A 84 4.64 42.94 -10.44
N THR A 85 3.59 43.56 -10.95
CA THR A 85 2.35 43.77 -10.22
C THR A 85 1.29 42.83 -10.76
N VAL A 86 0.75 41.98 -9.89
CA VAL A 86 -0.41 41.14 -10.18
C VAL A 86 -1.66 41.98 -9.86
N ALA A 87 -2.36 42.38 -10.91
CA ALA A 87 -3.65 43.06 -10.81
C ALA A 87 -4.79 42.01 -10.85
N ARG A 88 -6.01 42.40 -11.20
CA ARG A 88 -7.17 41.50 -11.31
C ARG A 88 -7.23 40.73 -12.66
N HIS A 89 -6.07 40.40 -13.22
CA HIS A 89 -5.95 39.61 -14.46
C HIS A 89 -4.63 38.85 -14.49
N ASP A 90 -4.55 37.82 -15.31
CA ASP A 90 -3.34 37.05 -15.52
C ASP A 90 -2.26 37.88 -16.18
N VAL A 91 -1.00 37.70 -15.77
CA VAL A 91 0.20 38.32 -16.33
C VAL A 91 0.98 37.31 -17.13
N SER A 92 1.41 37.65 -18.33
CA SER A 92 2.27 36.77 -19.15
C SER A 92 3.69 37.34 -19.23
N HIS A 93 4.69 36.52 -18.96
CA HIS A 93 6.10 36.89 -19.10
C HIS A 93 6.96 35.66 -19.39
N ASP A 94 7.84 35.75 -20.36
CA ASP A 94 8.79 34.69 -20.70
C ASP A 94 10.17 35.03 -20.15
N PHE A 95 10.87 34.04 -19.58
CA PHE A 95 12.21 34.22 -19.02
C PHE A 95 13.27 33.55 -19.89
N GLY A 96 14.21 34.36 -20.38
CA GLY A 96 15.40 33.89 -21.09
C GLY A 96 16.59 33.86 -20.13
N LEU A 97 16.94 32.67 -19.62
CA LEU A 97 18.04 32.54 -18.67
C LEU A 97 19.39 32.54 -19.41
N ARG A 98 20.40 33.21 -18.84
CA ARG A 98 21.78 33.22 -19.34
C ARG A 98 22.58 32.16 -18.61
N THR A 99 23.46 31.46 -19.34
CA THR A 99 24.38 30.50 -18.75
C THR A 99 25.29 31.17 -17.72
N SER A 100 25.49 30.49 -16.59
CA SER A 100 26.48 30.96 -15.60
C SER A 100 27.88 30.58 -16.08
N PRO A 101 28.87 31.52 -16.11
CA PRO A 101 30.20 31.17 -16.48
C PRO A 101 30.76 30.12 -15.49
N ILE A 102 31.30 29.02 -16.03
CA ILE A 102 31.96 27.98 -15.24
C ILE A 102 33.21 28.60 -14.63
N VAL A 103 33.17 28.87 -13.34
CA VAL A 103 34.38 29.20 -12.59
C VAL A 103 35.09 27.87 -12.36
N LEU A 104 36.09 27.58 -13.18
CA LEU A 104 37.04 26.51 -12.91
C LEU A 104 37.83 26.91 -11.67
N SER A 105 37.29 26.56 -10.49
CA SER A 105 38.15 26.56 -9.30
C SER A 105 39.21 25.50 -9.54
N GLU A 106 40.48 25.91 -9.48
CA GLU A 106 41.61 25.05 -9.59
C GLU A 106 41.46 23.90 -8.62
N VAL A 107 41.30 22.67 -9.13
CA VAL A 107 41.28 21.47 -8.31
C VAL A 107 42.63 21.35 -7.70
N LEU A 108 42.78 21.82 -6.47
CA LEU A 108 43.99 21.62 -5.66
C LEU A 108 44.13 20.09 -5.50
N VAL A 109 44.96 19.50 -6.34
CA VAL A 109 45.42 18.13 -6.17
C VAL A 109 46.34 18.14 -4.95
N LEU A 110 45.76 18.03 -3.78
CA LEU A 110 46.51 17.76 -2.56
C LEU A 110 47.21 16.42 -2.73
N ARG A 111 48.45 16.40 -2.40
CA ARG A 111 49.44 15.30 -2.53
C ARG A 111 49.08 14.09 -1.66
N ASP A 112 47.96 14.12 -0.95
CA ASP A 112 47.48 13.05 -0.13
C ASP A 112 46.48 12.23 -0.94
N GLN A 113 46.54 10.92 -0.89
CA GLN A 113 45.80 9.94 -1.71
C GLN A 113 44.28 9.90 -1.43
N SER A 114 43.69 10.92 -0.81
CA SER A 114 42.25 10.96 -0.51
C SER A 114 41.48 11.44 -1.74
N ASN A 115 40.43 10.70 -2.12
CA ASN A 115 39.51 11.06 -3.18
C ASN A 115 38.66 12.29 -2.76
N PRO A 116 38.81 13.47 -3.40
CA PRO A 116 38.09 14.69 -2.99
C PRO A 116 36.60 14.53 -2.97
N ALA A 117 36.03 13.74 -3.89
CA ALA A 117 34.62 13.47 -3.93
C ALA A 117 34.13 12.68 -2.71
N GLU A 118 34.90 11.67 -2.26
CA GLU A 118 34.53 10.89 -1.07
C GLU A 118 34.58 11.74 0.20
N GLU A 119 35.49 12.71 0.27
CA GLU A 119 35.56 13.63 1.42
C GLU A 119 34.33 14.55 1.47
N VAL A 120 33.88 15.08 0.32
CA VAL A 120 32.64 15.85 0.23
C VAL A 120 31.46 14.98 0.68
N ILE A 121 31.39 13.71 0.26
CA ILE A 121 30.31 12.79 0.66
C ILE A 121 30.35 12.50 2.17
N LYS A 122 31.52 12.27 2.77
CA LYS A 122 31.64 12.08 4.22
C LYS A 122 31.08 13.27 4.99
N ARG A 123 31.42 14.47 4.59
CA ARG A 123 30.90 15.70 5.20
C ARG A 123 29.40 15.86 4.96
N ALA A 124 28.90 15.49 3.79
CA ALA A 124 27.47 15.50 3.50
C ALA A 124 26.70 14.54 4.43
N ILE A 125 27.22 13.34 4.67
CA ILE A 125 26.64 12.35 5.61
C ILE A 125 26.62 12.91 7.04
N GLU A 126 27.71 13.51 7.50
CA GLU A 126 27.81 14.09 8.85
C GLU A 126 26.83 15.26 9.05
N LYS A 127 26.84 16.20 8.11
CA LYS A 127 25.95 17.38 8.15
C LYS A 127 24.47 16.99 8.10
N LYS A 128 24.12 15.99 7.30
CA LYS A 128 22.74 15.48 7.18
C LYS A 128 22.20 15.03 8.54
N LYS A 129 22.96 14.29 9.33
CA LYS A 129 22.55 13.86 10.68
C LYS A 129 22.16 15.04 11.57
N GLY A 130 22.96 16.12 11.54
CA GLY A 130 22.70 17.31 12.34
C GLY A 130 21.48 18.11 11.87
N VAL A 131 21.13 18.06 10.59
CA VAL A 131 19.93 18.73 10.06
C VAL A 131 18.68 17.97 10.47
N PHE A 132 18.67 16.64 10.34
CA PHE A 132 17.54 15.82 10.78
C PHE A 132 17.26 15.97 12.28
N ALA A 133 18.27 16.07 13.11
CA ALA A 133 18.12 16.26 14.56
C ALA A 133 17.49 17.61 14.95
N ARG A 134 17.62 18.63 14.10
CA ARG A 134 17.11 19.99 14.34
C ARG A 134 15.77 20.27 13.66
N MET A 135 15.39 19.43 12.68
CA MET A 135 14.08 19.54 12.05
C MET A 135 13.01 18.92 12.94
N GLY A 136 12.10 19.76 13.39
CA GLY A 136 10.89 19.34 14.06
C GLY A 136 9.81 18.93 13.05
N SER A 137 8.66 19.57 13.14
CA SER A 137 7.54 19.34 12.24
C SER A 137 7.65 20.17 10.96
N TYR A 138 7.02 19.69 9.88
CA TYR A 138 6.75 20.51 8.71
C TYR A 138 5.45 20.12 8.02
N GLU A 139 4.89 21.10 7.34
CA GLU A 139 3.72 21.01 6.49
C GLU A 139 4.09 21.46 5.08
N PHE A 140 3.52 20.82 4.08
CA PHE A 140 3.70 21.23 2.69
C PHE A 140 2.42 21.07 1.87
N ALA A 141 2.33 21.84 0.80
CA ALA A 141 1.34 21.69 -0.24
C ALA A 141 2.04 21.31 -1.55
N ALA A 142 1.52 20.27 -2.20
CA ALA A 142 2.15 19.73 -3.39
C ALA A 142 1.15 19.36 -4.49
N TYR A 143 1.60 19.46 -5.72
CA TYR A 143 0.96 18.89 -6.88
C TYR A 143 1.70 17.64 -7.30
N THR A 144 0.96 16.57 -7.60
CA THR A 144 1.54 15.32 -8.11
C THR A 144 0.80 14.92 -9.37
N LYS A 145 1.56 14.51 -10.39
CA LYS A 145 1.03 14.04 -11.66
C LYS A 145 1.72 12.75 -12.08
N MET A 146 0.93 11.77 -12.51
CA MET A 146 1.44 10.56 -13.15
C MET A 146 0.86 10.45 -14.55
N THR A 147 1.72 10.29 -15.55
CA THR A 147 1.35 10.07 -16.93
C THR A 147 1.79 8.67 -17.33
N MET A 148 0.83 7.86 -17.73
CA MET A 148 1.08 6.53 -18.28
C MET A 148 1.10 6.59 -19.79
N ARG A 149 2.22 6.21 -20.38
CA ARG A 149 2.39 6.16 -21.85
C ARG A 149 2.58 4.72 -22.29
N VAL A 150 1.96 4.38 -23.39
CA VAL A 150 2.07 3.05 -24.00
C VAL A 150 2.56 3.18 -25.44
N ARG A 151 3.35 2.19 -25.87
CA ARG A 151 3.72 2.07 -27.27
C ARG A 151 2.57 1.40 -28.02
N GLY A 152 2.19 1.94 -29.15
CA GLY A 152 1.18 1.37 -30.03
C GLY A 152 1.59 1.52 -31.48
N THR A 153 1.01 0.71 -32.33
CA THR A 153 1.24 0.76 -33.77
C THR A 153 0.12 1.57 -34.43
N ARG A 154 0.42 2.76 -34.91
CA ARG A 154 -0.52 3.54 -35.72
C ARG A 154 -0.49 3.05 -37.17
N ARG A 155 -1.57 2.41 -37.60
CA ARG A 155 -1.76 2.06 -39.00
C ARG A 155 -2.39 3.24 -39.72
N LYS A 156 -1.71 3.77 -40.70
CA LYS A 156 -2.26 4.75 -41.63
C LYS A 156 -2.47 4.03 -42.97
N THR A 157 -3.71 3.93 -43.39
CA THR A 157 -4.07 3.33 -44.64
C THR A 157 -4.35 4.49 -45.63
N ASP A 158 -3.48 4.70 -46.57
CA ASP A 158 -3.66 5.66 -47.66
C ASP A 158 -4.02 4.88 -48.96
N THR A 159 -5.07 5.27 -49.64
CA THR A 159 -5.42 4.75 -50.95
C THR A 159 -4.67 5.60 -51.97
N LEU A 160 -3.72 4.99 -52.65
CA LEU A 160 -3.00 5.66 -53.75
C LEU A 160 -3.93 5.96 -54.90
N ALA A 161 -3.57 6.95 -55.72
CA ALA A 161 -4.32 7.32 -56.93
C ALA A 161 -4.49 6.16 -57.95
N THR A 162 -3.68 5.10 -57.78
CA THR A 162 -3.74 3.83 -58.53
C THR A 162 -4.79 2.85 -58.01
N GLY A 163 -5.49 3.15 -56.91
CA GLY A 163 -6.43 2.25 -56.27
C GLY A 163 -5.77 1.22 -55.31
N GLU A 164 -4.45 1.21 -55.21
CA GLU A 164 -3.73 0.35 -54.28
C GLU A 164 -3.82 0.92 -52.86
N VAL A 165 -4.08 0.04 -51.91
CA VAL A 165 -4.15 0.36 -50.48
C VAL A 165 -2.79 0.13 -49.86
N GLN A 166 -2.07 1.20 -49.54
CA GLN A 166 -0.82 1.11 -48.82
C GLN A 166 -1.04 1.34 -47.29
N THR A 167 -0.76 0.34 -46.52
CA THR A 167 -0.83 0.46 -45.04
C THR A 167 0.57 0.67 -44.52
N VAL A 168 0.85 1.87 -44.00
CA VAL A 168 2.08 2.18 -43.27
C VAL A 168 1.81 2.04 -41.78
N SER A 169 2.52 1.14 -41.12
CA SER A 169 2.47 1.02 -39.69
C SER A 169 3.66 1.75 -39.07
N LYS A 170 3.39 2.68 -38.16
CA LYS A 170 4.41 3.41 -37.43
C LYS A 170 4.21 3.18 -35.91
N ASP A 171 5.26 2.73 -35.24
CA ASP A 171 5.25 2.68 -33.80
C ASP A 171 5.21 4.10 -33.23
N THR A 172 4.22 4.35 -32.39
CA THR A 172 4.03 5.63 -31.74
C THR A 172 3.86 5.43 -30.25
N ILE A 173 4.43 6.34 -29.45
CA ILE A 173 4.17 6.41 -28.02
C ILE A 173 3.02 7.41 -27.85
N PHE A 174 1.97 7.00 -27.14
CA PHE A 174 0.84 7.88 -26.84
C PHE A 174 0.51 7.85 -25.34
N THR A 175 -0.01 8.96 -24.83
CA THR A 175 -0.47 9.08 -23.46
C THR A 175 -1.78 8.32 -23.30
N GLY A 176 -1.74 7.22 -22.54
CA GLY A 176 -2.89 6.36 -22.29
C GLY A 176 -3.72 6.82 -21.10
N ALA A 177 -3.08 7.36 -20.06
CA ALA A 177 -3.77 7.86 -18.87
C ALA A 177 -2.97 8.98 -18.17
N VAL A 178 -3.68 9.89 -17.53
CA VAL A 178 -3.13 10.96 -16.70
C VAL A 178 -3.86 10.98 -15.37
N PHE A 179 -3.10 11.03 -14.28
CA PHE A 179 -3.56 11.21 -12.91
C PHE A 179 -2.99 12.51 -12.39
N GLU A 180 -3.80 13.30 -11.73
CA GLU A 180 -3.38 14.53 -11.08
C GLU A 180 -3.95 14.59 -9.67
N THR A 181 -3.15 15.02 -8.69
CA THR A 181 -3.58 15.25 -7.32
C THR A 181 -3.01 16.55 -6.77
N GLN A 182 -3.75 17.14 -5.87
CA GLN A 182 -3.27 18.17 -4.94
C GLN A 182 -3.26 17.59 -3.55
N THR A 183 -2.16 17.74 -2.86
CA THR A 183 -1.98 17.12 -1.55
C THR A 183 -1.51 18.14 -0.52
N LYS A 184 -1.88 17.88 0.73
CA LYS A 184 -1.35 18.52 1.91
C LYS A 184 -0.64 17.48 2.75
N GLY A 185 0.66 17.68 2.96
CA GLY A 185 1.50 16.71 3.68
C GLY A 185 1.92 17.25 5.03
N TYR A 186 2.06 16.36 6.00
CA TYR A 186 2.50 16.63 7.36
C TYR A 186 3.58 15.67 7.76
N ARG A 187 4.60 16.16 8.44
CA ARG A 187 5.61 15.31 9.06
C ARG A 187 5.98 15.86 10.44
N ASN A 188 6.13 14.94 11.38
CA ASN A 188 6.67 15.22 12.70
C ASN A 188 7.51 14.02 13.11
N GLU A 189 8.77 14.22 13.43
CA GLU A 189 9.75 13.15 13.65
C GLU A 189 10.04 12.29 12.39
N PRO A 190 11.10 11.49 12.36
CA PRO A 190 11.48 10.73 11.16
C PRO A 190 10.38 9.81 10.61
N ASP A 191 9.54 9.25 11.51
CA ASP A 191 8.61 8.18 11.17
C ASP A 191 7.14 8.60 11.10
N LYS A 192 6.81 9.84 11.52
CA LYS A 192 5.44 10.36 11.49
C LYS A 192 5.20 11.16 10.24
N PHE A 193 4.60 10.54 9.24
CA PHE A 193 4.23 11.15 7.98
C PHE A 193 2.77 10.88 7.65
N LYS A 194 2.07 11.90 7.14
CA LYS A 194 0.74 11.77 6.54
C LYS A 194 0.59 12.72 5.39
N GLU A 195 -0.05 12.25 4.34
CA GLU A 195 -0.44 13.04 3.19
C GLU A 195 -1.95 12.93 2.97
N VAL A 196 -2.61 14.07 2.74
CA VAL A 196 -4.04 14.14 2.48
C VAL A 196 -4.25 14.67 1.07
N ILE A 197 -4.89 13.89 0.23
CA ILE A 197 -5.29 14.30 -1.12
C ILE A 197 -6.51 15.20 -0.98
N VAL A 198 -6.33 16.49 -1.24
CA VAL A 198 -7.40 17.50 -1.12
C VAL A 198 -8.18 17.71 -2.41
N ALA A 199 -7.56 17.40 -3.56
CA ALA A 199 -8.20 17.40 -4.86
C ALA A 199 -7.54 16.35 -5.75
N ARG A 200 -8.33 15.69 -6.60
CA ARG A 200 -7.81 14.75 -7.60
C ARG A 200 -8.62 14.77 -8.88
N LYS A 201 -7.92 14.48 -9.97
CA LYS A 201 -8.48 14.45 -11.32
C LYS A 201 -7.72 13.42 -12.15
N GLN A 202 -8.39 12.74 -13.04
CA GLN A 202 -7.80 11.74 -13.91
C GLN A 202 -8.55 11.66 -15.23
N THR A 203 -7.94 11.00 -16.22
CA THR A 203 -8.60 10.66 -17.48
C THR A 203 -9.74 9.66 -17.25
N ARG A 204 -10.78 9.70 -18.09
CA ARG A 204 -12.03 8.92 -17.91
C ARG A 204 -11.87 7.40 -17.97
N ASN A 205 -10.73 6.90 -18.41
CA ASN A 205 -10.40 5.47 -18.38
C ASN A 205 -9.81 4.99 -17.05
N ILE A 206 -9.81 5.86 -16.05
CA ILE A 206 -9.33 5.57 -14.70
C ILE A 206 -10.45 5.91 -13.71
N THR A 207 -10.67 5.04 -12.74
CA THR A 207 -11.61 5.32 -11.66
C THR A 207 -10.97 6.23 -10.61
N PRO A 208 -11.70 7.22 -10.05
CA PRO A 208 -11.13 8.12 -9.04
C PRO A 208 -10.53 7.39 -7.85
N GLU A 209 -11.13 6.28 -7.45
CA GLU A 209 -10.77 5.51 -6.27
C GLU A 209 -9.31 5.01 -6.29
N ILE A 210 -8.77 4.75 -7.48
CA ILE A 210 -7.37 4.31 -7.64
C ILE A 210 -6.36 5.47 -7.74
N ASN A 211 -6.84 6.72 -7.85
CA ASN A 211 -5.98 7.89 -7.87
C ASN A 211 -5.60 8.31 -6.44
N VAL A 212 -4.64 7.63 -5.87
CA VAL A 212 -4.09 7.87 -4.52
C VAL A 212 -2.62 8.33 -4.59
N LEU A 213 -2.31 9.13 -5.61
CA LEU A 213 -0.96 9.64 -5.81
C LEU A 213 -0.63 10.75 -4.81
N GLY A 214 0.61 10.73 -4.34
CA GLY A 214 1.17 11.77 -3.50
C GLY A 214 2.69 11.78 -3.56
N LEU A 215 3.32 12.75 -2.89
CA LEU A 215 4.77 12.79 -2.74
C LEU A 215 5.32 11.58 -1.99
N ALA A 216 4.51 10.96 -1.10
CA ALA A 216 4.87 9.72 -0.42
C ALA A 216 5.22 8.57 -1.37
N ASN A 217 4.70 8.61 -2.59
CA ASN A 217 4.96 7.61 -3.63
C ASN A 217 6.23 7.92 -4.46
N ILE A 218 6.84 9.07 -4.25
CA ILE A 218 8.03 9.50 -4.97
C ILE A 218 9.27 9.26 -4.10
N PRO A 219 10.36 8.68 -4.65
CA PRO A 219 11.61 8.53 -3.93
C PRO A 219 12.11 9.85 -3.36
N ASN A 220 12.80 9.83 -2.22
CA ASN A 220 13.55 10.98 -1.70
C ASN A 220 15.03 10.61 -1.59
N LEU A 221 15.89 11.22 -2.39
CA LEU A 221 17.33 10.93 -2.44
C LEU A 221 18.08 11.33 -1.14
N ASN A 222 17.44 12.08 -0.25
CA ASN A 222 18.00 12.35 1.07
C ASN A 222 17.81 11.19 2.06
N ASP A 223 16.95 10.22 1.77
CA ASP A 223 16.73 9.08 2.66
C ASP A 223 17.94 8.13 2.62
N ASP A 224 18.30 7.53 3.75
CA ASP A 224 19.35 6.49 3.80
C ASP A 224 18.94 5.24 3.03
N ARG A 225 17.63 4.98 2.98
CA ARG A 225 17.02 3.91 2.19
C ARG A 225 15.93 4.51 1.32
N VAL A 226 16.31 4.88 0.13
CA VAL A 226 15.42 5.46 -0.88
C VAL A 226 14.41 4.41 -1.31
N LYS A 227 13.13 4.72 -1.17
CA LYS A 227 12.05 3.83 -1.59
C LYS A 227 11.70 4.08 -3.06
N VAL A 228 11.70 3.01 -3.85
CA VAL A 228 11.15 2.98 -5.20
C VAL A 228 10.11 1.86 -5.22
N TYR A 229 8.85 2.20 -5.01
CA TYR A 229 7.77 1.26 -4.74
C TYR A 229 8.08 0.36 -3.53
N ASP A 230 8.18 -0.95 -3.72
CA ASP A 230 8.51 -1.96 -2.71
C ASP A 230 10.03 -2.14 -2.46
N LYS A 231 10.87 -1.45 -3.22
CA LYS A 231 12.32 -1.62 -3.16
C LYS A 231 13.00 -0.55 -2.32
N ARG A 232 13.96 -0.97 -1.51
CA ARG A 232 14.81 -0.09 -0.70
C ARG A 232 16.21 -0.06 -1.28
N ILE A 233 16.63 1.11 -1.73
CA ILE A 233 17.91 1.34 -2.39
C ILE A 233 18.75 2.25 -1.51
N VAL A 234 20.05 2.00 -1.43
CA VAL A 234 20.97 2.86 -0.66
C VAL A 234 20.96 4.27 -1.26
N GLY A 235 20.70 5.27 -0.42
CA GLY A 235 20.71 6.67 -0.84
C GLY A 235 22.12 7.20 -1.13
N PRO A 236 22.25 8.25 -1.95
CA PRO A 236 23.53 8.81 -2.33
C PRO A 236 24.38 9.31 -1.16
N THR A 237 23.75 9.72 -0.08
CA THR A 237 24.40 10.19 1.16
C THR A 237 23.89 9.38 2.36
N ALA A 238 23.63 8.09 2.17
CA ALA A 238 23.31 7.18 3.26
C ALA A 238 24.53 7.03 4.18
N SER A 239 24.28 6.69 5.44
CA SER A 239 25.35 6.53 6.43
C SER A 239 26.41 5.49 6.04
N ASP A 240 26.04 4.52 5.21
CA ASP A 240 26.87 3.45 4.64
C ASP A 240 27.09 3.59 3.12
N ALA A 241 26.81 4.75 2.54
CA ALA A 241 26.86 4.94 1.08
C ALA A 241 28.21 4.60 0.44
N LEU A 242 29.32 4.88 1.15
CA LEU A 242 30.69 4.62 0.68
C LEU A 242 31.00 3.12 0.49
N ASP A 243 30.26 2.23 1.15
CA ASP A 243 30.42 0.79 0.97
C ASP A 243 29.79 0.31 -0.36
N TYR A 244 28.82 1.06 -0.88
CA TYR A 244 28.03 0.69 -2.05
C TYR A 244 28.35 1.47 -3.30
N TYR A 245 28.90 2.68 -3.16
CA TYR A 245 29.16 3.60 -4.28
C TYR A 245 30.60 4.07 -4.33
N ALA A 246 31.10 4.24 -5.54
CA ALA A 246 32.32 4.99 -5.84
C ALA A 246 31.90 6.39 -6.32
N TYR A 247 32.64 7.41 -5.85
CA TYR A 247 32.40 8.81 -6.17
C TYR A 247 33.56 9.42 -6.89
N GLN A 248 33.30 10.23 -7.90
CA GLN A 248 34.31 10.95 -8.69
C GLN A 248 33.84 12.39 -8.91
N MET A 249 34.68 13.36 -8.59
CA MET A 249 34.44 14.76 -8.91
C MET A 249 34.40 14.95 -10.43
N ILE A 250 33.35 15.56 -10.95
CA ILE A 250 33.25 15.92 -12.36
C ILE A 250 33.77 17.34 -12.56
N ASP A 251 33.10 18.29 -11.89
CA ASP A 251 33.43 19.71 -11.94
C ASP A 251 32.82 20.47 -10.74
N THR A 252 33.11 21.76 -10.71
CA THR A 252 32.50 22.73 -9.82
C THR A 252 31.70 23.71 -10.66
N SER A 253 30.42 23.95 -10.29
CA SER A 253 29.52 24.88 -10.97
C SER A 253 28.91 25.86 -9.97
N SER A 254 27.93 26.64 -10.37
CA SER A 254 27.19 27.54 -9.48
C SER A 254 25.70 27.38 -9.65
N VAL A 255 24.99 27.67 -8.57
CA VAL A 255 23.53 27.84 -8.58
C VAL A 255 23.22 29.19 -7.94
N GLY A 256 22.85 30.15 -8.76
CA GLY A 256 22.81 31.56 -8.33
C GLY A 256 24.19 32.03 -7.90
N SER A 257 24.38 32.40 -6.62
CA SER A 257 25.66 32.80 -6.04
C SER A 257 26.42 31.69 -5.28
N ALA A 258 25.81 30.51 -5.12
CA ALA A 258 26.40 29.41 -4.35
C ALA A 258 27.23 28.47 -5.26
N ALA A 259 28.44 28.15 -4.85
CA ALA A 259 29.24 27.12 -5.51
C ALA A 259 28.70 25.71 -5.19
N VAL A 260 28.76 24.82 -6.18
CA VAL A 260 28.27 23.46 -6.09
C VAL A 260 29.25 22.50 -6.73
N TRP A 261 29.40 21.31 -6.14
CA TRP A 261 30.21 20.23 -6.69
C TRP A 261 29.33 19.25 -7.43
N ARG A 262 29.65 18.97 -8.70
CA ARG A 262 29.02 17.87 -9.44
C ARG A 262 29.86 16.61 -9.30
N ILE A 263 29.23 15.56 -8.77
CA ILE A 263 29.88 14.32 -8.41
C ILE A 263 29.20 13.18 -9.16
N LYS A 264 29.99 12.41 -9.89
CA LYS A 264 29.56 11.14 -10.50
C LYS A 264 29.53 10.06 -9.44
N MET A 265 28.44 9.33 -9.39
CA MET A 265 28.21 8.19 -8.51
C MET A 265 28.09 6.92 -9.36
N THR A 266 28.84 5.88 -9.01
CA THR A 266 28.86 4.59 -9.69
C THR A 266 28.67 3.47 -8.69
N ALA A 267 27.82 2.49 -8.99
CA ALA A 267 27.58 1.34 -8.13
C ALA A 267 28.82 0.43 -8.03
N ARG A 268 29.21 0.03 -6.81
CA ARG A 268 30.28 -0.95 -6.57
C ARG A 268 29.83 -2.40 -6.80
N SER A 269 28.53 -2.64 -6.96
CA SER A 269 27.95 -3.98 -7.15
C SER A 269 27.01 -4.01 -8.36
N SER A 270 27.22 -4.97 -9.23
CA SER A 270 26.30 -5.26 -10.36
C SER A 270 25.13 -6.18 -9.96
N ILE A 271 25.15 -6.76 -8.78
CA ILE A 271 24.15 -7.74 -8.31
C ILE A 271 23.10 -7.08 -7.41
N LEU A 272 23.51 -6.06 -6.63
CA LEU A 272 22.60 -5.32 -5.76
C LEU A 272 21.90 -4.22 -6.54
N PRO A 273 20.58 -4.01 -6.32
CA PRO A 273 19.87 -2.89 -6.93
C PRO A 273 20.35 -1.58 -6.30
N LEU A 274 21.05 -0.79 -7.09
CA LEU A 274 21.69 0.46 -6.71
C LEU A 274 21.44 1.55 -7.75
N PHE A 275 21.77 2.78 -7.41
CA PHE A 275 21.73 3.92 -8.34
C PHE A 275 23.09 4.21 -8.96
N GLU A 276 23.07 4.84 -10.12
CA GLU A 276 24.23 5.41 -10.81
C GLU A 276 23.83 6.74 -11.44
N GLY A 277 24.75 7.67 -11.54
CA GLY A 277 24.48 8.96 -12.20
C GLY A 277 25.25 10.11 -11.58
N THR A 278 24.60 11.25 -11.45
CA THR A 278 25.22 12.48 -10.96
C THR A 278 24.43 13.06 -9.81
N ILE A 279 25.15 13.51 -8.79
CA ILE A 279 24.59 14.33 -7.70
C ILE A 279 25.35 15.64 -7.66
N THR A 280 24.63 16.70 -7.32
CA THR A 280 25.18 18.05 -7.11
C THR A 280 25.04 18.40 -5.65
N ILE A 281 26.14 18.77 -5.00
CA ILE A 281 26.21 19.08 -3.57
C ILE A 281 26.65 20.53 -3.41
N SER A 282 25.95 21.28 -2.56
CA SER A 282 26.30 22.66 -2.22
C SER A 282 27.56 22.71 -1.37
N GLU A 283 28.47 23.64 -1.67
CA GLU A 283 29.69 23.88 -0.91
C GLU A 283 29.38 24.42 0.49
N ASP A 284 28.42 25.30 0.63
CA ASP A 284 28.11 26.00 1.88
C ASP A 284 27.63 25.04 3.00
N ASN A 285 26.78 24.09 2.66
CA ASN A 285 26.07 23.28 3.64
C ASN A 285 26.19 21.75 3.42
N TYR A 286 26.91 21.31 2.38
CA TYR A 286 27.12 19.92 2.00
C TYR A 286 25.81 19.14 1.74
N ARG A 287 24.76 19.83 1.26
CA ARG A 287 23.47 19.19 0.95
C ARG A 287 23.34 18.90 -0.54
N ILE A 288 22.60 17.84 -0.84
CA ILE A 288 22.20 17.56 -2.22
C ILE A 288 21.26 18.70 -2.66
N VAL A 289 21.59 19.37 -3.76
CA VAL A 289 20.74 20.37 -4.41
C VAL A 289 20.09 19.82 -5.66
N GLU A 290 20.72 18.83 -6.30
CA GLU A 290 20.14 18.08 -7.42
C GLU A 290 20.69 16.67 -7.45
N GLY A 291 19.86 15.72 -7.88
CA GLY A 291 20.27 14.36 -8.20
C GLY A 291 19.61 13.89 -9.48
N ASP A 292 20.40 13.38 -10.42
CA ASP A 292 19.93 12.70 -11.64
C ASP A 292 20.54 11.31 -11.67
N LEU A 293 19.76 10.35 -11.21
CA LEU A 293 20.20 8.99 -10.96
C LEU A 293 19.35 8.00 -11.77
N ARG A 294 20.00 6.98 -12.29
CA ARG A 294 19.36 5.84 -12.91
C ARG A 294 19.63 4.57 -12.11
N GLY A 295 18.73 3.62 -12.21
CA GLY A 295 18.97 2.28 -11.66
C GLY A 295 20.09 1.57 -12.43
N ASN A 296 20.95 0.85 -11.71
CA ASN A 296 21.91 -0.05 -12.33
C ASN A 296 21.21 -1.25 -12.98
N GLU A 297 21.97 -2.15 -13.60
CA GLU A 297 21.41 -3.34 -14.26
C GLU A 297 20.59 -4.22 -13.28
N ALA A 298 21.02 -4.37 -12.04
CA ALA A 298 20.31 -5.18 -11.05
C ALA A 298 18.94 -4.59 -10.68
N LEU A 299 18.79 -3.27 -10.64
CA LEU A 299 17.50 -2.62 -10.41
C LEU A 299 16.61 -2.73 -11.65
N SER A 300 17.15 -2.56 -12.82
CA SER A 300 16.44 -2.67 -14.10
C SER A 300 15.91 -4.08 -14.39
N HIS A 301 16.51 -5.12 -13.81
CA HIS A 301 16.03 -6.50 -13.90
C HIS A 301 15.17 -6.94 -12.72
N SER A 302 14.77 -6.01 -11.88
CA SER A 302 13.89 -6.28 -10.73
C SER A 302 12.44 -6.04 -11.15
N VAL A 303 11.80 -7.06 -11.73
CA VAL A 303 10.41 -6.96 -12.25
C VAL A 303 9.49 -6.24 -11.24
N PRO A 304 8.62 -5.33 -11.70
CA PRO A 304 8.29 -5.08 -13.11
C PRO A 304 9.20 -4.04 -13.81
N PHE A 305 10.29 -3.58 -13.20
CA PHE A 305 11.10 -2.50 -13.77
C PHE A 305 12.01 -3.00 -14.89
N ALA A 306 11.96 -2.30 -16.03
CA ALA A 306 12.95 -2.40 -17.09
C ALA A 306 13.91 -1.19 -17.08
N SER A 307 13.47 -0.06 -16.53
CA SER A 307 14.30 1.12 -16.29
C SER A 307 13.73 1.96 -15.15
N VAL A 308 14.60 2.56 -14.36
CA VAL A 308 14.26 3.51 -13.29
C VAL A 308 15.19 4.71 -13.43
N ARG A 309 14.65 5.92 -13.49
CA ARG A 309 15.42 7.17 -13.41
C ARG A 309 14.73 8.12 -12.44
N VAL A 310 15.49 8.70 -11.55
CA VAL A 310 15.04 9.67 -10.56
C VAL A 310 15.78 10.96 -10.80
N HIS A 311 15.08 12.03 -11.08
CA HIS A 311 15.61 13.37 -11.12
C HIS A 311 14.94 14.20 -10.04
N GLN A 312 15.72 14.84 -9.16
CA GLN A 312 15.23 15.63 -8.04
C GLN A 312 15.99 16.91 -7.84
N ARG A 313 15.26 17.95 -7.48
CA ARG A 313 15.80 19.24 -7.06
C ARG A 313 15.33 19.57 -5.67
N PHE A 314 16.28 20.04 -4.86
CA PHE A 314 16.04 20.43 -3.48
C PHE A 314 16.16 21.94 -3.31
N GLY A 315 15.76 22.45 -2.15
CA GLY A 315 15.95 23.86 -1.80
C GLY A 315 17.42 24.25 -1.76
N TYR A 316 17.70 25.47 -2.18
CA TYR A 316 19.03 26.04 -2.20
C TYR A 316 19.30 26.78 -0.88
N HIS A 317 20.56 26.90 -0.52
CA HIS A 317 21.11 27.87 0.43
C HIS A 317 20.25 28.09 1.69
N ASN A 318 20.63 27.54 2.83
CA ASN A 318 19.93 27.67 4.12
C ASN A 318 18.48 27.19 4.20
N ASP A 319 17.94 26.61 3.13
CA ASP A 319 16.62 26.01 3.16
C ASP A 319 16.63 24.76 4.08
N PRO A 320 15.90 24.76 5.19
CA PRO A 320 15.87 23.62 6.10
C PRO A 320 15.03 22.46 5.56
N PHE A 321 14.25 22.66 4.48
CA PHE A 321 13.37 21.65 3.92
C PHE A 321 14.16 20.55 3.20
N LEU A 322 13.94 19.28 3.60
CA LEU A 322 14.72 18.12 3.12
C LEU A 322 13.98 17.30 2.06
N TRP A 323 12.78 17.70 1.68
CA TRP A 323 12.07 17.08 0.58
C TRP A 323 12.44 17.74 -0.74
N PRO A 324 12.38 17.00 -1.85
CA PRO A 324 12.59 17.63 -3.14
C PRO A 324 11.48 18.63 -3.44
N LEU A 325 11.83 19.85 -3.86
CA LEU A 325 10.89 20.83 -4.36
C LEU A 325 10.28 20.40 -5.69
N GLU A 326 11.07 19.68 -6.49
CA GLU A 326 10.66 19.01 -7.71
C GLU A 326 11.22 17.62 -7.75
N SER A 327 10.41 16.66 -8.14
CA SER A 327 10.83 15.29 -8.33
C SER A 327 10.18 14.72 -9.58
N THR A 328 10.99 14.09 -10.42
CA THR A 328 10.54 13.31 -11.57
C THR A 328 11.06 11.88 -11.43
N LEU A 329 10.14 10.93 -11.40
CA LEU A 329 10.43 9.51 -11.43
C LEU A 329 9.98 8.96 -12.78
N LEU A 330 10.92 8.54 -13.60
CA LEU A 330 10.66 7.89 -14.87
C LEU A 330 10.82 6.38 -14.72
N LEU A 331 9.80 5.64 -15.07
CA LEU A 331 9.81 4.19 -15.01
C LEU A 331 9.46 3.61 -16.36
N GLU A 332 10.14 2.55 -16.70
CA GLU A 332 9.74 1.62 -17.74
C GLU A 332 9.36 0.31 -17.08
N LEU A 333 8.08 -0.07 -17.18
CA LEU A 333 7.56 -1.29 -16.60
C LEU A 333 7.34 -2.33 -17.68
N LYS A 334 7.91 -3.52 -17.51
CA LYS A 334 7.73 -4.65 -18.41
C LYS A 334 7.14 -5.82 -17.65
N PHE A 335 5.96 -6.25 -18.08
CA PHE A 335 5.29 -7.41 -17.49
C PHE A 335 5.49 -8.64 -18.39
N PRO A 336 5.71 -9.83 -17.78
CA PRO A 336 5.77 -11.09 -18.56
C PRO A 336 4.50 -11.28 -19.37
N GLY A 337 4.66 -11.59 -20.67
CA GLY A 337 3.54 -11.76 -21.61
C GLY A 337 3.00 -10.49 -22.27
N TRP A 338 3.46 -9.30 -21.86
CA TRP A 338 3.09 -8.05 -22.53
C TRP A 338 4.07 -7.73 -23.66
N ALA A 339 3.52 -7.35 -24.80
CA ALA A 339 4.33 -7.06 -26.00
C ALA A 339 5.18 -5.78 -25.86
N TYR A 340 4.66 -4.78 -25.14
CA TYR A 340 5.31 -3.48 -24.99
C TYR A 340 5.37 -3.06 -23.53
N PRO A 341 6.44 -2.35 -23.12
CA PRO A 341 6.52 -1.77 -21.78
C PRO A 341 5.53 -0.60 -21.62
N ILE A 342 5.15 -0.37 -20.37
CA ILE A 342 4.44 0.83 -19.93
C ILE A 342 5.48 1.83 -19.45
N LEU A 343 5.44 3.04 -20.01
CA LEU A 343 6.25 4.16 -19.56
C LEU A 343 5.44 4.99 -18.56
N ILE A 344 6.01 5.25 -17.41
CA ILE A 344 5.38 6.07 -16.36
C ILE A 344 6.28 7.26 -16.10
N ASP A 345 5.71 8.45 -16.23
CA ASP A 345 6.30 9.69 -15.76
C ASP A 345 5.54 10.14 -14.52
N HIS A 346 6.18 10.15 -13.38
CA HIS A 346 5.61 10.59 -12.12
C HIS A 346 6.33 11.85 -11.65
N ILE A 347 5.62 12.97 -11.63
CA ILE A 347 6.15 14.29 -11.30
C ILE A 347 5.48 14.78 -10.01
N GLY A 348 6.29 15.23 -9.06
CA GLY A 348 5.83 15.91 -7.86
C GLY A 348 6.47 17.30 -7.75
N VAL A 349 5.67 18.30 -7.41
CA VAL A 349 6.11 19.69 -7.22
C VAL A 349 5.54 20.21 -5.91
N VAL A 350 6.44 20.56 -4.99
CA VAL A 350 6.07 21.28 -3.77
C VAL A 350 5.97 22.74 -4.09
N HIS A 351 4.80 23.31 -3.95
CA HIS A 351 4.54 24.72 -4.28
C HIS A 351 4.43 25.64 -3.07
N ASP A 352 4.35 25.07 -1.87
CA ASP A 352 4.43 25.81 -0.61
C ASP A 352 4.83 24.87 0.54
N TYR A 353 5.56 25.37 1.53
CA TYR A 353 5.90 24.59 2.73
C TYR A 353 6.20 25.50 3.93
N SER A 354 6.01 24.96 5.13
CA SER A 354 6.33 25.61 6.39
C SER A 354 7.05 24.64 7.32
N VAL A 355 8.09 25.09 7.98
CA VAL A 355 8.94 24.27 8.86
C VAL A 355 8.77 24.71 10.30
N ASN A 356 8.85 23.76 11.24
CA ASN A 356 8.68 23.96 12.69
C ASN A 356 7.33 24.58 13.09
N MET A 357 6.28 24.28 12.31
CA MET A 357 4.92 24.67 12.64
C MET A 357 4.24 23.62 13.51
N PRO A 358 3.33 24.02 14.42
CA PRO A 358 2.55 23.04 15.16
C PRO A 358 1.68 22.23 14.20
N VAL A 359 1.78 20.91 14.30
CA VAL A 359 0.98 19.99 13.50
C VAL A 359 -0.39 19.81 14.18
N PRO A 360 -1.50 19.78 13.43
CA PRO A 360 -2.82 19.58 14.01
C PRO A 360 -2.91 18.29 14.84
N ASP A 361 -3.55 18.37 15.99
CA ASP A 361 -3.76 17.21 16.87
C ASP A 361 -4.51 16.09 16.15
N GLY A 362 -4.06 14.86 16.32
CA GLY A 362 -4.71 13.70 15.74
C GLY A 362 -4.49 13.50 14.22
N ILE A 363 -3.70 14.37 13.54
CA ILE A 363 -3.45 14.23 12.11
C ILE A 363 -2.74 12.90 11.77
N PHE A 364 -1.82 12.45 12.63
CA PHE A 364 -1.08 11.22 12.43
C PHE A 364 -1.88 10.01 12.92
N ASP A 365 -2.77 9.52 12.11
CA ASP A 365 -3.51 8.28 12.30
C ASP A 365 -2.80 7.09 11.63
N ARG A 366 -3.54 6.01 11.35
CA ARG A 366 -3.01 4.83 10.67
C ARG A 366 -2.79 5.03 9.16
N PHE A 367 -3.32 6.10 8.57
CA PHE A 367 -3.21 6.34 7.14
C PHE A 367 -1.94 7.12 6.80
N SER A 368 -1.08 6.54 5.96
CA SER A 368 0.03 7.27 5.34
C SER A 368 -0.47 8.22 4.25
N VAL A 369 -1.49 7.78 3.49
CA VAL A 369 -2.19 8.58 2.49
C VAL A 369 -3.69 8.46 2.74
N ALA A 370 -4.36 9.60 2.85
CA ALA A 370 -5.81 9.69 3.00
C ALA A 370 -6.41 10.58 1.90
N VAL A 371 -7.69 10.38 1.59
CA VAL A 371 -8.41 11.18 0.59
C VAL A 371 -9.46 12.02 1.30
N HIS A 372 -9.44 13.34 1.08
CA HIS A 372 -10.45 14.23 1.63
C HIS A 372 -11.81 13.94 0.99
N PRO A 373 -12.93 13.90 1.75
CA PRO A 373 -14.25 13.56 1.21
C PRO A 373 -14.74 14.44 0.05
N LEU A 374 -14.19 15.64 -0.09
CA LEU A 374 -14.52 16.57 -1.19
C LEU A 374 -13.51 16.52 -2.35
N ALA A 375 -12.49 15.66 -2.30
CA ALA A 375 -11.42 15.62 -3.31
C ALA A 375 -11.92 15.37 -4.73
N ASP A 376 -13.01 14.60 -4.88
CA ASP A 376 -13.64 14.27 -6.17
C ASP A 376 -14.72 15.28 -6.61
N LYS A 377 -15.07 16.26 -5.77
CA LYS A 377 -16.16 17.22 -6.03
C LYS A 377 -15.67 18.53 -6.61
N ILE A 378 -14.37 18.70 -6.81
CA ILE A 378 -13.77 19.90 -7.37
C ILE A 378 -14.02 19.89 -8.88
N ASP A 379 -14.77 20.87 -9.38
CA ASP A 379 -15.03 21.04 -10.80
C ASP A 379 -13.83 21.67 -11.55
N SER A 380 -14.00 21.89 -12.85
CA SER A 380 -12.95 22.48 -13.70
C SER A 380 -12.58 23.90 -13.28
N LEU A 381 -13.52 24.66 -12.74
CA LEU A 381 -13.28 26.01 -12.27
C LEU A 381 -12.48 25.98 -10.96
N GLY A 382 -12.89 25.14 -10.01
CA GLY A 382 -12.14 24.92 -8.76
C GLY A 382 -10.73 24.40 -9.02
N TRP A 383 -10.56 23.50 -10.00
CA TRP A 383 -9.23 23.03 -10.39
C TRP A 383 -8.35 24.13 -10.99
N SER A 384 -8.96 25.11 -11.71
CA SER A 384 -8.22 26.21 -12.34
C SER A 384 -7.56 27.17 -11.34
N VAL A 385 -8.05 27.22 -10.10
CA VAL A 385 -7.47 28.04 -9.03
C VAL A 385 -6.46 27.28 -8.14
N LEU A 386 -6.21 26.01 -8.43
CA LEU A 386 -5.18 25.22 -7.77
C LEU A 386 -3.83 25.38 -8.48
N GLN A 387 -2.76 25.43 -7.68
CA GLN A 387 -1.41 25.57 -8.20
C GLN A 387 -0.96 24.27 -8.88
N ALA A 388 -0.79 24.30 -10.19
CA ALA A 388 -0.33 23.16 -10.98
C ALA A 388 0.48 23.64 -12.18
N PRO A 389 1.56 22.95 -12.57
CA PRO A 389 2.21 23.17 -13.86
C PRO A 389 1.23 22.92 -15.02
N PRO A 390 1.34 23.66 -16.12
CA PRO A 390 0.48 23.45 -17.27
C PRO A 390 0.60 22.03 -17.83
N LEU A 391 -0.52 21.46 -18.29
CA LEU A 391 -0.51 20.19 -19.01
C LEU A 391 0.16 20.33 -20.38
N THR A 392 0.94 19.36 -20.77
CA THR A 392 1.49 19.25 -22.14
C THR A 392 0.38 19.06 -23.18
N ILE A 393 0.71 19.23 -24.44
CA ILE A 393 -0.23 19.04 -25.56
C ILE A 393 -0.76 17.59 -25.56
N ASP A 394 0.11 16.61 -25.34
CA ASP A 394 -0.28 15.19 -25.37
C ASP A 394 -1.15 14.79 -24.16
N GLU A 395 -0.90 15.36 -22.98
CA GLU A 395 -1.74 15.15 -21.79
C GLU A 395 -3.13 15.76 -22.00
N ARG A 396 -3.24 16.98 -22.56
CA ARG A 396 -4.54 17.58 -22.91
C ARG A 396 -5.29 16.75 -23.97
N ARG A 397 -4.56 16.18 -24.93
CA ARG A 397 -5.14 15.29 -25.92
C ARG A 397 -5.69 14.01 -25.28
N ALA A 398 -4.96 13.42 -24.31
CA ALA A 398 -5.41 12.22 -23.58
C ALA A 398 -6.74 12.46 -22.86
N TYR A 399 -6.90 13.58 -22.15
CA TYR A 399 -8.18 13.95 -21.55
C TYR A 399 -9.31 14.03 -22.59
N ARG A 400 -9.12 14.78 -23.68
CA ARG A 400 -10.15 14.93 -24.73
C ARG A 400 -10.51 13.59 -25.38
N THR A 401 -9.52 12.75 -25.65
CA THR A 401 -9.73 11.45 -26.28
C THR A 401 -10.52 10.52 -25.38
N THR A 402 -10.16 10.44 -24.09
CA THR A 402 -10.86 9.56 -23.13
C THR A 402 -12.26 10.07 -22.81
N ASP A 403 -12.48 11.39 -22.74
CA ASP A 403 -13.80 12.00 -22.57
C ASP A 403 -14.70 11.67 -23.77
N SER A 404 -14.18 11.79 -24.98
CA SER A 404 -14.90 11.44 -26.22
C SER A 404 -15.22 9.93 -26.28
N LEU A 405 -14.28 9.05 -25.94
CA LEU A 405 -14.50 7.62 -25.89
C LEU A 405 -15.60 7.26 -24.87
N TYR A 406 -15.55 7.84 -23.69
CA TYR A 406 -16.57 7.58 -22.68
C TYR A 406 -17.97 8.04 -23.10
N ALA A 407 -18.06 9.17 -23.79
CA ALA A 407 -19.32 9.75 -24.23
C ALA A 407 -19.95 9.00 -25.44
N HIS A 408 -19.13 8.47 -26.36
CA HIS A 408 -19.62 7.97 -27.64
C HIS A 408 -19.39 6.46 -27.87
N ASN A 409 -18.67 5.77 -26.98
CA ASN A 409 -18.40 4.34 -27.11
C ASN A 409 -19.02 3.56 -25.95
N GLN A 410 -20.18 2.94 -26.20
CA GLN A 410 -20.91 2.18 -25.17
C GLN A 410 -20.10 1.01 -24.57
N THR A 411 -19.29 0.32 -25.39
CA THR A 411 -18.44 -0.79 -24.91
C THR A 411 -17.39 -0.28 -23.94
N PHE A 412 -16.77 0.85 -24.25
CA PHE A 412 -15.81 1.48 -23.36
C PHE A 412 -16.47 1.96 -22.05
N ALA A 413 -17.63 2.59 -22.14
CA ALA A 413 -18.38 3.01 -20.96
C ALA A 413 -18.79 1.82 -20.07
N ALA A 414 -19.25 0.72 -20.68
CA ALA A 414 -19.57 -0.52 -19.98
C ALA A 414 -18.35 -1.16 -19.31
N PHE A 415 -17.20 -1.19 -19.98
CA PHE A 415 -15.95 -1.65 -19.40
C PHE A 415 -15.56 -0.81 -18.18
N MET A 416 -15.64 0.50 -18.26
CA MET A 416 -15.35 1.40 -17.14
C MET A 416 -16.32 1.20 -15.98
N TRP A 417 -17.60 0.92 -16.28
CA TRP A 417 -18.58 0.57 -15.25
C TRP A 417 -18.19 -0.74 -14.54
N ILE A 418 -17.76 -1.77 -15.28
CA ILE A 418 -17.30 -3.04 -14.70
C ILE A 418 -16.08 -2.80 -13.80
N MET A 419 -15.12 -2.00 -14.22
CA MET A 419 -13.93 -1.66 -13.40
C MET A 419 -14.28 -0.91 -12.12
N ARG A 420 -15.31 -0.07 -12.16
CA ARG A 420 -15.80 0.70 -11.01
C ARG A 420 -16.76 -0.09 -10.13
N PHE A 421 -17.36 -1.15 -10.64
CA PHE A 421 -18.40 -1.92 -9.95
C PHE A 421 -17.99 -2.41 -8.55
N PRO A 422 -16.77 -2.93 -8.30
CA PRO A 422 -16.34 -3.33 -6.95
C PRO A 422 -16.36 -2.17 -5.94
N PHE A 423 -15.92 -0.99 -6.35
CA PHE A 423 -15.93 0.22 -5.51
C PHE A 423 -17.38 0.66 -5.24
N TRP A 424 -18.19 0.72 -6.29
CA TRP A 424 -19.62 1.04 -6.17
C TRP A 424 -20.33 0.07 -5.24
N LEU A 425 -20.04 -1.23 -5.33
CA LEU A 425 -20.63 -2.24 -4.44
C LEU A 425 -20.18 -2.04 -2.98
N ALA A 426 -18.90 -1.76 -2.76
CA ALA A 426 -18.35 -1.54 -1.43
C ALA A 426 -18.87 -0.26 -0.75
N GLU A 427 -19.25 0.76 -1.51
CA GLU A 427 -19.89 1.99 -1.00
C GLU A 427 -21.35 1.79 -0.61
N ARG A 428 -21.98 0.71 -1.08
CA ARG A 428 -23.39 0.42 -0.79
C ARG A 428 -23.52 -0.28 0.57
N PRO A 429 -24.71 -0.22 1.17
CA PRO A 429 -24.97 -0.85 2.46
C PRO A 429 -25.09 -2.38 2.35
N PHE A 430 -24.26 -2.98 1.51
CA PHE A 430 -24.18 -4.42 1.35
C PHE A 430 -23.09 -5.01 2.27
N THR A 431 -23.38 -6.19 2.79
CA THR A 431 -22.43 -7.04 3.50
C THR A 431 -21.58 -7.87 2.51
N THR A 432 -20.88 -8.88 3.00
CA THR A 432 -20.05 -9.76 2.17
C THR A 432 -20.89 -10.65 1.25
N LEU A 433 -20.34 -11.07 0.10
CA LEU A 433 -21.03 -11.95 -0.84
C LEU A 433 -21.48 -13.26 -0.20
N SER A 434 -20.76 -13.77 0.80
CA SER A 434 -21.15 -14.98 1.54
C SER A 434 -22.41 -14.83 2.39
N ASP A 435 -22.88 -13.61 2.64
CA ASP A 435 -24.14 -13.36 3.31
C ASP A 435 -25.35 -13.43 2.35
N TYR A 436 -25.10 -13.31 1.05
CA TYR A 436 -26.12 -13.47 0.00
C TYR A 436 -26.14 -14.89 -0.55
N PHE A 437 -24.95 -15.43 -0.83
CA PHE A 437 -24.81 -16.81 -1.29
C PHE A 437 -23.55 -17.45 -0.71
N ARG A 438 -23.74 -18.62 -0.12
CA ARG A 438 -22.64 -19.53 0.23
C ARG A 438 -23.07 -20.98 0.09
N PHE A 439 -22.11 -21.85 -0.04
CA PHE A 439 -22.32 -23.28 -0.12
C PHE A 439 -21.28 -24.02 0.73
N ASN A 440 -21.74 -24.95 1.54
CA ASN A 440 -20.91 -25.87 2.29
C ASN A 440 -21.66 -27.19 2.54
N ARG A 441 -20.94 -28.23 2.99
CA ARG A 441 -21.51 -29.57 3.17
C ARG A 441 -22.61 -29.65 4.23
N VAL A 442 -22.71 -28.70 5.13
CA VAL A 442 -23.68 -28.66 6.24
C VAL A 442 -24.94 -27.89 5.86
N GLU A 443 -24.81 -26.66 5.41
CA GLU A 443 -25.93 -25.83 5.02
C GLU A 443 -26.51 -26.20 3.66
N GLY A 444 -25.70 -26.82 2.78
CA GLY A 444 -25.97 -26.88 1.35
C GLY A 444 -25.89 -25.50 0.75
N ALA A 445 -26.81 -25.17 -0.14
CA ALA A 445 -26.99 -23.78 -0.57
C ALA A 445 -27.59 -22.95 0.57
N TYR A 446 -27.02 -21.80 0.80
CA TYR A 446 -27.57 -20.73 1.63
C TYR A 446 -27.87 -19.53 0.74
N LEU A 447 -29.09 -18.99 0.87
CA LEU A 447 -29.47 -17.74 0.24
C LEU A 447 -29.95 -16.77 1.31
N GLY A 448 -29.43 -15.54 1.26
CA GLY A 448 -29.73 -14.54 2.26
C GLY A 448 -29.65 -13.11 1.74
N ALA A 449 -29.75 -12.18 2.66
CA ALA A 449 -29.57 -10.76 2.47
C ALA A 449 -28.79 -10.18 3.65
N GLY A 450 -28.04 -9.14 3.39
CA GLY A 450 -27.29 -8.42 4.38
C GLY A 450 -27.36 -6.92 4.19
N TYR A 451 -27.33 -6.19 5.29
CA TYR A 451 -27.30 -4.74 5.37
C TYR A 451 -26.19 -4.29 6.31
N ASP A 452 -25.38 -3.34 5.87
CA ASP A 452 -24.33 -2.69 6.64
C ASP A 452 -24.56 -1.18 6.57
N SER A 453 -24.92 -0.57 7.70
CA SER A 453 -25.27 0.86 7.74
C SER A 453 -24.09 1.77 7.36
N LYS A 454 -22.85 1.31 7.52
CA LYS A 454 -21.66 2.15 7.36
C LYS A 454 -21.85 3.50 8.07
N GLU A 455 -21.75 4.59 7.33
CA GLU A 455 -21.93 5.96 7.87
C GLU A 455 -23.37 6.50 7.76
N ASN A 456 -24.33 5.70 7.23
CA ASN A 456 -25.68 6.20 6.94
C ASN A 456 -26.52 6.48 8.20
N LEU A 457 -26.17 5.88 9.36
CA LEU A 457 -26.82 6.09 10.64
C LEU A 457 -26.01 6.99 11.59
N GLY A 458 -25.23 7.90 11.03
CA GLY A 458 -24.33 8.73 11.79
C GLY A 458 -23.18 7.92 12.39
N ALA A 459 -22.94 8.07 13.69
CA ALA A 459 -21.86 7.36 14.35
C ALA A 459 -22.21 5.91 14.74
N THR A 460 -23.52 5.54 14.79
CA THR A 460 -23.96 4.18 15.11
C THR A 460 -23.78 3.25 13.92
N HIS A 461 -23.08 2.14 14.12
CA HIS A 461 -22.88 1.11 13.11
C HIS A 461 -23.80 -0.08 13.33
N VAL A 462 -24.56 -0.45 12.29
CA VAL A 462 -25.52 -1.57 12.34
C VAL A 462 -25.22 -2.50 11.19
N VAL A 463 -24.96 -3.78 11.50
CA VAL A 463 -24.81 -4.86 10.52
C VAL A 463 -25.86 -5.92 10.77
N GLY A 464 -26.75 -6.11 9.81
CA GLY A 464 -27.80 -7.14 9.86
C GLY A 464 -27.64 -8.12 8.71
N ARG A 465 -27.88 -9.40 8.96
CA ARG A 465 -27.91 -10.44 7.93
C ARG A 465 -28.92 -11.51 8.29
N ALA A 466 -29.60 -12.02 7.29
CA ALA A 466 -30.56 -13.13 7.46
C ALA A 466 -30.67 -13.95 6.17
N GLY A 467 -30.87 -15.24 6.29
CA GLY A 467 -31.00 -16.12 5.14
C GLY A 467 -31.42 -17.53 5.54
N TYR A 468 -31.63 -18.38 4.55
CA TYR A 468 -32.10 -19.73 4.73
C TYR A 468 -31.09 -20.75 4.19
N ALA A 469 -30.73 -21.73 5.03
CA ALA A 469 -29.87 -22.86 4.72
C ALA A 469 -30.71 -24.04 4.26
N PHE A 470 -30.70 -24.34 2.96
CA PHE A 470 -31.65 -25.28 2.34
C PHE A 470 -31.46 -26.74 2.75
N ALA A 471 -30.23 -27.23 2.84
CA ALA A 471 -29.99 -28.61 3.25
C ALA A 471 -30.20 -28.81 4.76
N GLN A 472 -29.87 -27.81 5.55
CA GLN A 472 -30.12 -27.81 7.01
C GLN A 472 -31.57 -27.48 7.35
N LYS A 473 -32.38 -26.90 6.43
CA LYS A 473 -33.75 -26.44 6.61
C LYS A 473 -33.92 -25.48 7.80
N ALA A 474 -33.00 -24.51 7.91
CA ALA A 474 -32.97 -23.61 9.05
C ALA A 474 -32.71 -22.17 8.62
N TRP A 475 -33.35 -21.23 9.31
CA TRP A 475 -33.04 -19.82 9.22
C TRP A 475 -31.77 -19.50 9.99
N LYS A 476 -30.93 -18.65 9.40
CA LYS A 476 -29.72 -18.09 9.98
C LYS A 476 -29.86 -16.59 9.99
N TYR A 477 -29.42 -15.94 11.08
CA TYR A 477 -29.46 -14.49 11.22
C TYR A 477 -28.33 -14.01 12.10
N ALA A 478 -27.94 -12.77 11.91
CA ALA A 478 -27.10 -12.03 12.85
C ALA A 478 -27.44 -10.54 12.77
N LEU A 479 -27.41 -9.89 13.91
CA LEU A 479 -27.57 -8.45 14.06
C LEU A 479 -26.48 -7.97 15.01
N ASP A 480 -25.63 -7.08 14.52
CA ASP A 480 -24.61 -6.38 15.31
C ASP A 480 -24.93 -4.88 15.33
N VAL A 481 -24.95 -4.31 16.51
CA VAL A 481 -25.15 -2.87 16.72
C VAL A 481 -24.02 -2.34 17.58
N GLU A 482 -23.22 -1.45 17.04
CA GLU A 482 -22.11 -0.79 17.72
C GLU A 482 -22.39 0.71 17.84
N VAL A 483 -22.21 1.24 19.06
CA VAL A 483 -22.40 2.66 19.37
C VAL A 483 -21.08 3.22 19.88
N PRO A 484 -20.50 4.23 19.24
CA PRO A 484 -19.31 4.88 19.74
C PRO A 484 -19.62 5.71 20.98
N LEU A 485 -18.74 5.65 21.95
CA LEU A 485 -18.85 6.38 23.23
C LEU A 485 -18.15 7.75 23.16
N THR A 486 -17.30 7.95 22.15
CA THR A 486 -16.49 9.18 22.01
C THR A 486 -16.69 9.77 20.61
N ALA A 487 -16.61 11.08 20.48
CA ALA A 487 -16.69 11.75 19.18
C ALA A 487 -15.56 11.33 18.22
N SER A 488 -14.40 10.96 18.76
CA SER A 488 -13.26 10.42 18.02
C SER A 488 -13.41 8.93 17.64
N GLN A 489 -14.52 8.29 18.04
CA GLN A 489 -14.82 6.86 17.81
C GLN A 489 -13.72 5.90 18.34
N THR A 490 -12.90 6.37 19.28
CA THR A 490 -11.84 5.55 19.88
C THR A 490 -12.38 4.50 20.85
N SER A 491 -13.57 4.71 21.41
CA SER A 491 -14.25 3.76 22.29
C SER A 491 -15.65 3.49 21.78
N ALA A 492 -16.08 2.24 21.78
CA ALA A 492 -17.40 1.82 21.36
C ALA A 492 -17.90 0.68 22.25
N VAL A 493 -19.20 0.55 22.35
CA VAL A 493 -19.89 -0.61 22.95
C VAL A 493 -20.82 -1.19 21.90
N GLY A 494 -20.98 -2.51 21.93
CA GLY A 494 -21.85 -3.17 20.95
C GLY A 494 -22.55 -4.39 21.52
N VAL A 495 -23.61 -4.79 20.81
CA VAL A 495 -24.34 -6.02 21.04
C VAL A 495 -24.48 -6.77 19.74
N GLU A 496 -24.20 -8.05 19.77
CA GLU A 496 -24.41 -8.97 18.65
C GLU A 496 -25.41 -10.05 19.07
N ILE A 497 -26.42 -10.29 18.25
CA ILE A 497 -27.38 -11.40 18.41
C ILE A 497 -27.26 -12.25 17.16
N HIS A 498 -27.10 -13.56 17.30
CA HIS A 498 -26.93 -14.42 16.15
C HIS A 498 -27.51 -15.83 16.33
N ARG A 499 -27.82 -16.43 15.20
CA ARG A 499 -27.96 -17.87 14.98
C ARG A 499 -27.24 -18.18 13.67
N SER A 500 -26.04 -18.72 13.76
CA SER A 500 -25.17 -18.91 12.58
C SER A 500 -24.39 -20.22 12.69
N ILE A 501 -23.81 -20.62 11.56
CA ILE A 501 -22.77 -21.64 11.61
C ILE A 501 -21.47 -20.98 12.06
N LEU A 502 -20.81 -21.63 12.98
CA LEU A 502 -19.47 -21.29 13.45
C LEU A 502 -18.52 -22.42 13.11
N SER A 503 -17.26 -22.11 13.06
CA SER A 503 -16.22 -23.11 12.89
C SER A 503 -15.45 -23.30 14.19
N ARG A 504 -14.80 -24.47 14.34
CA ARG A 504 -13.97 -24.77 15.48
C ARG A 504 -12.97 -23.63 15.73
N ALA A 505 -12.86 -23.19 16.99
CA ALA A 505 -12.09 -22.02 17.38
C ALA A 505 -10.60 -22.15 17.05
N GLY A 506 -10.28 -21.66 15.98
CA GLY A 506 -9.01 -21.43 15.35
C GLY A 506 -9.29 -20.45 14.25
N GLU A 507 -8.31 -19.72 13.79
CA GLU A 507 -8.50 -18.99 12.56
C GLU A 507 -8.69 -20.01 11.45
N GLU A 508 -9.90 -20.07 10.90
CA GLU A 508 -10.10 -20.83 9.68
C GLU A 508 -9.22 -20.20 8.60
N PRO A 509 -8.34 -21.00 7.97
CA PRO A 509 -7.42 -20.48 6.96
C PRO A 509 -8.15 -19.92 5.73
N PHE A 510 -9.44 -20.26 5.59
CA PHE A 510 -10.27 -19.85 4.47
C PHE A 510 -11.60 -19.29 4.96
N GLY A 511 -11.98 -18.11 4.49
CA GLY A 511 -13.29 -17.54 4.77
C GLY A 511 -14.43 -18.30 4.07
N LEU A 512 -15.68 -18.05 4.48
CA LEU A 512 -16.89 -18.72 3.94
C LEU A 512 -17.02 -18.60 2.42
N GLY A 513 -16.60 -17.48 1.84
CA GLY A 513 -16.61 -17.27 0.39
C GLY A 513 -15.66 -18.21 -0.35
N SER A 514 -14.39 -18.27 0.07
CA SER A 514 -13.39 -19.19 -0.50
C SER A 514 -13.79 -20.63 -0.30
N ASN A 515 -14.32 -20.97 0.88
CA ASN A 515 -14.81 -22.30 1.19
C ASN A 515 -15.97 -22.72 0.29
N THR A 516 -16.86 -21.80 -0.10
CA THR A 516 -17.91 -22.04 -1.09
C THR A 516 -17.35 -22.51 -2.43
N LEU A 517 -16.26 -21.87 -2.90
CA LEU A 517 -15.62 -22.29 -4.15
C LEU A 517 -14.98 -23.69 -4.01
N PHE A 518 -14.28 -23.95 -2.91
CA PHE A 518 -13.72 -25.28 -2.67
C PHE A 518 -14.78 -26.37 -2.60
N ALA A 519 -15.85 -26.13 -1.86
CA ALA A 519 -16.95 -27.09 -1.76
C ALA A 519 -17.61 -27.34 -3.12
N LEU A 520 -17.93 -26.32 -3.89
CA LEU A 520 -18.59 -26.47 -5.19
C LEU A 520 -17.70 -27.06 -6.26
N PHE A 521 -16.42 -26.68 -6.34
CA PHE A 521 -15.55 -27.01 -7.47
C PHE A 521 -14.62 -28.18 -7.21
N SER A 522 -14.10 -28.35 -6.00
CA SER A 522 -13.15 -29.42 -5.65
C SER A 522 -13.70 -30.46 -4.68
N LYS A 523 -14.92 -30.28 -4.18
CA LYS A 523 -15.53 -31.11 -3.13
C LYS A 523 -14.67 -31.21 -1.87
N GLU A 524 -13.89 -30.19 -1.60
CA GLU A 524 -13.18 -29.99 -0.34
C GLU A 524 -13.92 -28.93 0.49
N ASP A 525 -14.13 -29.24 1.73
CA ASP A 525 -14.70 -28.32 2.70
C ASP A 525 -13.88 -28.45 3.99
N PRO A 526 -12.86 -27.53 4.17
CA PRO A 526 -11.90 -27.67 5.25
C PRO A 526 -12.43 -27.34 6.64
N ALA A 527 -13.54 -26.58 6.76
CA ALA A 527 -14.05 -26.15 8.05
C ALA A 527 -14.79 -27.27 8.80
N ASP A 528 -14.76 -27.25 10.14
CA ASP A 528 -15.59 -28.07 11.02
C ASP A 528 -16.66 -27.17 11.65
N TYR A 529 -17.92 -27.49 11.34
CA TYR A 529 -19.04 -26.60 11.64
C TYR A 529 -19.82 -27.03 12.87
N PHE A 530 -20.30 -26.05 13.61
CA PHE A 530 -21.34 -26.21 14.63
C PHE A 530 -22.31 -25.02 14.57
N GLU A 531 -23.48 -25.14 15.15
CA GLU A 531 -24.43 -24.04 15.28
C GLU A 531 -24.21 -23.31 16.58
N GLY A 532 -24.09 -21.98 16.53
CA GLY A 532 -24.14 -21.08 17.65
C GLY A 532 -25.41 -20.22 17.59
N GLU A 533 -26.15 -20.16 18.68
CA GLU A 533 -27.33 -19.32 18.84
C GLU A 533 -27.28 -18.58 20.17
N GLY A 534 -27.19 -17.26 20.12
CA GLY A 534 -26.99 -16.47 21.34
C GLY A 534 -26.78 -15.00 21.09
N PHE A 535 -26.19 -14.36 22.10
CA PHE A 535 -25.80 -12.96 22.00
C PHE A 535 -24.45 -12.71 22.66
N SER A 536 -23.81 -11.61 22.28
CA SER A 536 -22.61 -11.09 22.96
C SER A 536 -22.73 -9.59 23.20
N LEU A 537 -22.17 -9.17 24.32
CA LEU A 537 -21.96 -7.76 24.65
C LEU A 537 -20.46 -7.50 24.58
N TYR A 538 -20.05 -6.41 23.94
CA TYR A 538 -18.65 -6.07 23.88
C TYR A 538 -18.40 -4.57 24.06
N ALA A 539 -17.19 -4.27 24.54
CA ALA A 539 -16.65 -2.93 24.62
C ALA A 539 -15.27 -2.92 23.98
N ARG A 540 -15.05 -1.98 23.07
CA ARG A 540 -13.78 -1.83 22.36
C ARG A 540 -13.20 -0.45 22.61
N HIS A 541 -11.88 -0.41 22.83
CA HIS A 541 -11.12 0.81 23.00
C HIS A 541 -9.85 0.79 22.14
N MET A 542 -9.64 1.83 21.36
CA MET A 542 -8.39 2.07 20.62
C MET A 542 -7.47 2.93 21.50
N ALA A 543 -6.53 2.29 22.18
CA ALA A 543 -5.59 2.96 23.09
C ALA A 543 -4.56 3.82 22.36
N SER A 544 -4.25 3.49 21.10
CA SER A 544 -3.38 4.26 20.21
C SER A 544 -3.63 3.87 18.75
N ASN A 545 -2.97 4.58 17.83
CA ASN A 545 -2.97 4.23 16.41
C ASN A 545 -2.30 2.85 16.18
N GLY A 546 -3.07 1.79 16.24
CA GLY A 546 -2.61 0.42 16.04
C GLY A 546 -2.75 -0.47 17.28
N MET A 547 -3.13 0.05 18.44
CA MET A 547 -3.39 -0.76 19.63
C MET A 547 -4.87 -0.70 19.98
N SER A 548 -5.53 -1.86 20.05
CA SER A 548 -6.91 -1.96 20.51
C SER A 548 -7.09 -3.04 21.58
N ILE A 549 -8.06 -2.80 22.46
CA ILE A 549 -8.50 -3.72 23.50
C ILE A 549 -9.98 -3.94 23.29
N GLU A 550 -10.43 -5.19 23.32
CA GLU A 550 -11.84 -5.56 23.30
C GLU A 550 -12.13 -6.47 24.49
N LEU A 551 -13.17 -6.14 25.24
CA LEU A 551 -13.77 -6.99 26.28
C LEU A 551 -15.09 -7.52 25.72
N ARG A 552 -15.34 -8.83 25.86
CA ARG A 552 -16.57 -9.45 25.36
C ARG A 552 -17.13 -10.43 26.38
N CYS A 553 -18.45 -10.38 26.58
CA CYS A 553 -19.22 -11.38 27.32
C CYS A 553 -20.14 -12.10 26.31
N LEU A 554 -20.07 -13.41 26.28
CA LEU A 554 -20.81 -14.27 25.35
C LEU A 554 -21.78 -15.15 26.14
N ASP A 555 -23.01 -15.28 25.64
CA ASP A 555 -24.05 -16.25 26.09
C ASP A 555 -24.60 -16.94 24.84
N GLU A 556 -24.19 -18.20 24.60
CA GLU A 556 -24.42 -18.90 23.34
C GLU A 556 -24.72 -20.38 23.57
N ARG A 557 -25.79 -20.86 22.97
CA ARG A 557 -26.08 -22.28 22.86
C ARG A 557 -25.39 -22.89 21.66
N GLN A 558 -24.58 -23.91 21.87
CA GLN A 558 -23.80 -24.60 20.83
C GLN A 558 -24.38 -25.98 20.56
N ARG A 559 -24.52 -26.33 19.27
CA ARG A 559 -25.06 -27.62 18.84
C ARG A 559 -24.23 -28.22 17.71
N SER A 560 -24.04 -29.52 17.78
CA SER A 560 -23.42 -30.30 16.70
C SER A 560 -24.23 -30.23 15.42
N LEU A 561 -23.54 -30.18 14.29
CA LEU A 561 -24.13 -30.22 12.97
C LEU A 561 -23.61 -31.43 12.19
N GLN A 562 -24.42 -31.93 11.27
CA GLN A 562 -24.07 -33.05 10.38
C GLN A 562 -23.93 -32.56 8.94
N SER A 563 -23.19 -33.31 8.13
CA SER A 563 -23.17 -33.09 6.68
C SER A 563 -24.54 -33.46 6.09
N ASN A 564 -25.17 -32.51 5.41
CA ASN A 564 -26.53 -32.65 4.89
C ASN A 564 -26.59 -32.71 3.37
N THR A 565 -25.44 -32.56 2.67
CA THR A 565 -25.39 -32.62 1.21
C THR A 565 -24.09 -33.24 0.72
N GLU A 566 -24.19 -33.98 -0.38
CA GLU A 566 -23.04 -34.48 -1.16
C GLU A 566 -22.95 -33.77 -2.53
N PHE A 567 -23.66 -32.68 -2.72
CA PHE A 567 -23.65 -31.94 -3.99
C PHE A 567 -22.30 -31.26 -4.22
N SER A 568 -21.78 -31.34 -5.43
CA SER A 568 -20.74 -30.44 -5.97
C SER A 568 -20.90 -30.38 -7.50
N LEU A 569 -20.37 -29.34 -8.12
CA LEU A 569 -20.40 -29.16 -9.58
C LEU A 569 -19.53 -30.20 -10.28
N PHE A 570 -18.35 -30.46 -9.70
CA PHE A 570 -17.41 -31.46 -10.18
C PHE A 570 -17.17 -32.51 -9.09
N TYR A 571 -16.43 -33.56 -9.41
CA TYR A 571 -16.04 -34.66 -8.48
C TYR A 571 -17.27 -35.32 -7.80
N ARG A 572 -18.34 -35.57 -8.55
CA ARG A 572 -19.62 -36.10 -8.02
C ARG A 572 -19.47 -37.48 -7.35
N SER A 573 -18.49 -38.30 -7.74
CA SER A 573 -18.22 -39.60 -7.12
C SER A 573 -17.47 -39.53 -5.80
N ALA A 574 -16.79 -38.42 -5.50
CA ALA A 574 -16.13 -38.23 -4.22
C ALA A 574 -17.17 -37.95 -3.10
N ARG A 575 -16.77 -38.13 -1.85
CA ARG A 575 -17.59 -37.78 -0.69
C ARG A 575 -16.94 -36.63 0.07
N TYR A 576 -17.74 -35.79 0.69
CA TYR A 576 -17.22 -34.82 1.64
C TYR A 576 -16.65 -35.52 2.88
N ARG A 577 -15.68 -34.89 3.50
CA ARG A 577 -15.23 -35.22 4.84
C ARG A 577 -16.40 -35.12 5.83
N PRO A 578 -16.61 -36.09 6.75
CA PRO A 578 -17.63 -35.97 7.77
C PRO A 578 -17.43 -34.69 8.61
N ASN A 579 -18.51 -34.06 9.02
CA ASN A 579 -18.44 -32.96 9.99
C ASN A 579 -18.30 -33.58 11.40
N PRO A 580 -17.18 -33.34 12.12
CA PRO A 580 -17.01 -33.93 13.44
C PRO A 580 -17.98 -33.32 14.42
N PRO A 581 -18.56 -34.12 15.35
CA PRO A 581 -19.44 -33.60 16.38
C PRO A 581 -18.66 -32.74 17.38
N ILE A 582 -19.39 -31.82 18.02
CA ILE A 582 -18.92 -31.04 19.17
C ILE A 582 -19.60 -31.56 20.45
N ILE A 583 -19.25 -30.99 21.60
CA ILE A 583 -20.03 -31.15 22.83
C ILE A 583 -21.10 -30.09 22.83
N ASP A 584 -22.35 -30.50 22.71
CA ASP A 584 -23.50 -29.60 22.78
C ASP A 584 -23.63 -29.02 24.21
N GLY A 585 -23.97 -27.77 24.30
CA GLY A 585 -24.09 -27.10 25.60
C GLY A 585 -24.29 -25.60 25.48
N HIS A 586 -24.45 -24.97 26.64
CA HIS A 586 -24.59 -23.54 26.77
C HIS A 586 -23.26 -22.92 27.23
N LEU A 587 -22.62 -22.19 26.33
CA LEU A 587 -21.37 -21.48 26.63
C LEU A 587 -21.69 -20.08 27.14
N ARG A 588 -21.21 -19.79 28.33
CA ARG A 588 -21.09 -18.43 28.84
C ARG A 588 -19.62 -18.17 29.13
N SER A 589 -19.08 -17.17 28.44
CA SER A 589 -17.66 -16.83 28.59
C SER A 589 -17.45 -15.32 28.65
N ALA A 590 -16.34 -14.96 29.27
CA ALA A 590 -15.79 -13.61 29.22
C ALA A 590 -14.44 -13.68 28.53
N SER A 591 -14.17 -12.73 27.63
CA SER A 591 -12.91 -12.68 26.92
C SER A 591 -12.34 -11.28 26.82
N ILE A 592 -11.02 -11.21 26.69
CA ILE A 592 -10.26 -10.01 26.38
C ILE A 592 -9.41 -10.28 25.16
N ALA A 593 -9.48 -9.39 24.19
CA ALA A 593 -8.65 -9.41 22.99
C ALA A 593 -7.77 -8.16 22.94
N LEU A 594 -6.47 -8.36 22.74
CA LEU A 594 -5.48 -7.31 22.56
C LEU A 594 -4.96 -7.41 21.14
N ARG A 595 -4.90 -6.29 20.43
CA ARG A 595 -4.35 -6.21 19.08
C ARG A 595 -3.34 -5.07 19.02
N PHE A 596 -2.20 -5.35 18.41
CA PHE A 596 -1.18 -4.37 18.12
C PHE A 596 -0.76 -4.54 16.66
N ASP A 597 -1.01 -3.52 15.85
CA ASP A 597 -0.77 -3.55 14.41
C ASP A 597 -0.12 -2.24 13.98
N THR A 598 1.15 -2.31 13.59
CA THR A 598 1.95 -1.15 13.16
C THR A 598 1.81 -0.85 11.67
N ARG A 599 1.06 -1.67 10.91
CA ARG A 599 0.89 -1.44 9.46
C ARG A 599 0.22 -0.10 9.23
N LYS A 600 0.82 0.69 8.35
CA LYS A 600 0.17 1.88 7.81
C LYS A 600 -0.85 1.46 6.75
N LEU A 601 -1.83 2.32 6.52
CA LEU A 601 -2.90 2.09 5.57
C LEU A 601 -2.86 3.14 4.48
N ILE A 602 -3.31 2.76 3.30
CA ILE A 602 -3.60 3.66 2.18
C ILE A 602 -5.11 3.58 1.94
N GLN A 603 -5.77 4.72 1.91
CA GLN A 603 -7.19 4.78 1.60
C GLN A 603 -7.41 4.65 0.09
N PHE A 604 -7.90 3.49 -0.34
CA PHE A 604 -8.12 3.15 -1.73
C PHE A 604 -9.62 3.08 -2.02
N GLY A 605 -10.23 4.24 -2.26
CA GLY A 605 -11.69 4.35 -2.29
C GLY A 605 -12.32 3.94 -0.94
N PRO A 606 -13.27 3.01 -0.95
CA PRO A 606 -13.88 2.48 0.27
C PRO A 606 -13.01 1.43 0.98
N PHE A 607 -11.87 1.03 0.40
CA PHE A 607 -10.98 0.01 0.95
C PHE A 607 -9.80 0.64 1.68
N ASN A 608 -9.45 0.08 2.82
CA ASN A 608 -8.25 0.42 3.56
C ASN A 608 -7.20 -0.68 3.33
N ILE A 609 -6.22 -0.40 2.48
CA ILE A 609 -5.20 -1.38 2.07
C ILE A 609 -3.95 -1.16 2.92
N PRO A 610 -3.37 -2.22 3.52
CA PRO A 610 -2.09 -2.10 4.19
C PRO A 610 -0.99 -1.61 3.24
N ASP A 611 -0.16 -0.67 3.72
CA ASP A 611 1.05 -0.26 3.02
C ASP A 611 2.15 -1.31 3.27
N ASP A 612 2.19 -2.32 2.42
CA ASP A 612 3.12 -3.44 2.51
C ASP A 612 4.58 -3.07 2.17
N THR A 613 4.85 -1.81 1.88
CA THR A 613 6.22 -1.32 1.61
C THR A 613 6.98 -0.98 2.89
N GLN A 614 6.33 -1.07 4.06
CA GLN A 614 6.90 -0.73 5.36
C GLN A 614 7.13 -1.96 6.22
N ASP A 615 8.11 -1.85 7.14
CA ASP A 615 8.29 -2.86 8.18
C ASP A 615 7.07 -2.88 9.08
N SER A 616 6.63 -4.07 9.46
CA SER A 616 5.38 -4.18 10.21
C SER A 616 5.42 -5.29 11.26
N TRP A 617 4.65 -5.05 12.31
CA TRP A 617 4.31 -6.01 13.35
C TRP A 617 2.80 -6.07 13.47
N ASN A 618 2.27 -7.28 13.52
CA ASN A 618 0.89 -7.55 13.86
C ASN A 618 0.89 -8.60 14.96
N ILE A 619 0.49 -8.18 16.17
CA ILE A 619 0.50 -9.01 17.37
C ILE A 619 -0.92 -9.08 17.91
N GLY A 620 -1.39 -10.29 18.18
CA GLY A 620 -2.70 -10.54 18.76
C GLY A 620 -2.56 -11.42 20.01
N ALA A 621 -3.36 -11.11 21.04
CA ALA A 621 -3.52 -11.95 22.21
C ALA A 621 -5.00 -12.02 22.57
N ASP A 622 -5.54 -13.23 22.72
CA ASP A 622 -6.93 -13.47 23.11
C ASP A 622 -6.94 -14.38 24.32
N PHE A 623 -7.66 -13.97 25.36
CA PHE A 623 -7.92 -14.78 26.53
C PHE A 623 -9.42 -14.96 26.69
N GLU A 624 -9.90 -16.19 26.81
CA GLU A 624 -11.30 -16.55 27.04
C GLU A 624 -11.40 -17.40 28.32
N TYR A 625 -12.37 -17.09 29.15
CA TYR A 625 -12.66 -17.82 30.37
C TYR A 625 -14.14 -18.22 30.42
N ALA A 626 -14.39 -19.49 30.73
CA ALA A 626 -15.73 -20.06 30.96
C ALA A 626 -15.70 -20.89 32.22
N ASP A 627 -16.75 -20.77 33.06
CA ASP A 627 -16.81 -21.42 34.36
C ASP A 627 -18.24 -21.80 34.70
N ARG A 628 -18.40 -22.97 35.35
CA ARG A 628 -19.68 -23.53 35.77
C ARG A 628 -20.31 -22.80 36.96
N SER A 629 -19.46 -22.23 37.83
CA SER A 629 -19.93 -21.62 39.07
C SER A 629 -20.26 -20.14 38.92
N LEU A 630 -19.34 -19.34 38.42
CA LEU A 630 -19.48 -17.90 38.30
C LEU A 630 -20.33 -17.51 37.09
N LEU A 631 -20.01 -18.05 35.92
CA LEU A 631 -20.69 -17.71 34.67
C LEU A 631 -21.87 -18.62 34.34
N LYS A 632 -22.03 -19.72 35.11
CA LYS A 632 -23.07 -20.76 34.87
C LYS A 632 -23.03 -21.32 33.46
N SER A 633 -21.80 -21.50 32.93
CA SER A 633 -21.57 -22.17 31.66
C SER A 633 -21.64 -23.69 31.84
N ASP A 634 -22.03 -24.44 30.81
CA ASP A 634 -21.91 -25.90 30.82
C ASP A 634 -20.44 -26.33 30.71
N PHE A 635 -19.58 -25.43 30.24
CA PHE A 635 -18.16 -25.67 30.01
C PHE A 635 -17.30 -24.98 31.07
N MET A 636 -16.13 -25.56 31.35
CA MET A 636 -15.13 -25.03 32.26
C MET A 636 -13.77 -25.05 31.57
N PHE A 637 -13.28 -23.90 31.14
CA PHE A 637 -11.96 -23.77 30.55
C PHE A 637 -11.42 -22.34 30.64
N CYS A 638 -10.09 -22.22 30.55
CA CYS A 638 -9.42 -20.96 30.20
C CYS A 638 -8.63 -21.20 28.91
N ARG A 639 -8.66 -20.25 28.00
CA ARG A 639 -8.01 -20.36 26.68
C ARG A 639 -7.24 -19.08 26.38
N LEU A 640 -5.92 -19.21 26.14
CA LEU A 640 -5.04 -18.15 25.70
C LEU A 640 -4.56 -18.45 24.28
N SER A 641 -4.67 -17.51 23.39
CA SER A 641 -4.13 -17.56 22.04
C SER A 641 -3.21 -16.36 21.81
N LEU A 642 -2.03 -16.59 21.28
CA LEU A 642 -1.06 -15.57 20.90
C LEU A 642 -0.76 -15.71 19.42
N MET A 643 -0.66 -14.58 18.71
CA MET A 643 -0.26 -14.50 17.31
C MET A 643 0.76 -13.39 17.13
N VAL A 644 1.79 -13.64 16.34
CA VAL A 644 2.79 -12.67 15.93
C VAL A 644 3.04 -12.82 14.44
N HIS A 645 2.90 -11.74 13.71
CA HIS A 645 3.36 -11.64 12.33
C HIS A 645 4.26 -10.42 12.21
N MET A 646 5.50 -10.65 11.79
CA MET A 646 6.48 -9.60 11.53
C MET A 646 6.91 -9.68 10.07
N ARG A 647 6.97 -8.53 9.41
CA ARG A 647 7.60 -8.40 8.09
C ARG A 647 8.63 -7.29 8.12
N LYS A 648 9.84 -7.60 7.68
CA LYS A 648 10.96 -6.68 7.59
C LYS A 648 11.50 -6.62 6.17
N HIS A 649 11.58 -5.42 5.62
CA HIS A 649 12.18 -5.18 4.32
C HIS A 649 13.68 -4.97 4.48
N LEU A 650 14.44 -5.60 3.60
CA LEU A 650 15.88 -5.49 3.53
C LEU A 650 16.26 -4.67 2.29
N LEU A 651 17.54 -4.57 2.02
CA LEU A 651 18.03 -3.85 0.85
C LEU A 651 17.54 -4.48 -0.46
N GLY A 652 17.07 -3.67 -1.38
CA GLY A 652 16.44 -4.10 -2.63
C GLY A 652 15.00 -4.53 -2.42
N ASP A 653 14.65 -5.64 -3.01
CA ASP A 653 13.34 -6.32 -2.93
C ASP A 653 13.38 -7.55 -2.00
N ARG A 654 14.39 -7.62 -1.12
CA ARG A 654 14.51 -8.69 -0.14
C ARG A 654 13.64 -8.42 1.07
N SER A 655 13.06 -9.47 1.61
CA SER A 655 12.25 -9.37 2.83
C SER A 655 12.43 -10.61 3.72
N PHE A 656 12.22 -10.42 5.00
CA PHE A 656 12.12 -11.48 5.98
C PHE A 656 10.77 -11.40 6.66
N SER A 657 10.06 -12.52 6.72
CA SER A 657 8.78 -12.65 7.40
C SER A 657 8.85 -13.74 8.46
N LEU A 658 8.27 -13.44 9.63
CA LEU A 658 8.12 -14.36 10.74
C LEU A 658 6.63 -14.45 11.07
N TYR A 659 6.10 -15.66 11.14
CA TYR A 659 4.74 -15.92 11.62
C TYR A 659 4.79 -16.92 12.76
N GLY A 660 4.30 -16.52 13.93
CA GLY A 660 4.23 -17.37 15.12
C GLY A 660 2.82 -17.42 15.67
N ARG A 661 2.41 -18.60 16.14
CA ARG A 661 1.20 -18.78 16.97
C ARG A 661 1.51 -19.66 18.15
N ALA A 662 0.89 -19.36 19.29
CA ALA A 662 0.90 -20.21 20.46
C ALA A 662 -0.50 -20.24 21.07
N GLY A 663 -0.91 -21.40 21.55
CA GLY A 663 -2.19 -21.60 22.19
C GLY A 663 -2.03 -22.45 23.45
N PHE A 664 -2.69 -22.07 24.51
CA PHE A 664 -2.82 -22.84 25.74
C PHE A 664 -4.27 -22.79 26.20
N ALA A 665 -4.84 -23.95 26.45
CA ALA A 665 -6.13 -24.03 27.10
C ALA A 665 -6.07 -25.03 28.24
N GLY A 666 -6.65 -24.67 29.36
CA GLY A 666 -6.64 -25.45 30.61
C GLY A 666 -8.03 -25.96 30.96
N HIS A 667 -8.08 -26.94 31.87
CA HIS A 667 -9.27 -27.66 32.31
C HIS A 667 -9.85 -28.62 31.25
N GLU A 668 -11.16 -28.76 31.13
CA GLU A 668 -11.86 -29.63 30.21
C GLU A 668 -12.22 -28.87 28.92
N VAL A 669 -11.30 -28.81 27.98
CA VAL A 669 -11.46 -28.02 26.75
C VAL A 669 -12.33 -28.79 25.76
N PRO A 670 -13.52 -28.26 25.37
CA PRO A 670 -14.39 -28.96 24.44
C PRO A 670 -13.81 -28.95 23.02
N PRO A 671 -14.20 -29.91 22.13
CA PRO A 671 -13.67 -30.05 20.77
C PRO A 671 -13.68 -28.73 19.96
N GLN A 672 -14.75 -27.94 20.12
CA GLN A 672 -14.93 -26.67 19.40
C GLN A 672 -14.03 -25.54 19.88
N ARG A 673 -13.23 -25.75 20.93
CA ARG A 673 -12.25 -24.76 21.46
C ARG A 673 -10.79 -25.22 21.37
N LEU A 674 -10.52 -26.40 20.78
CA LEU A 674 -9.17 -26.88 20.52
C LEU A 674 -8.46 -25.99 19.49
N PHE A 675 -7.15 -25.97 19.53
CA PHE A 675 -6.30 -25.33 18.55
C PHE A 675 -5.91 -26.29 17.44
N ASP A 676 -5.83 -25.80 16.18
CA ASP A 676 -5.30 -26.53 15.04
C ASP A 676 -3.95 -25.95 14.61
N LEU A 677 -3.01 -26.80 14.16
CA LEU A 677 -1.90 -26.33 13.35
C LEU A 677 -2.45 -25.88 11.99
N LEU A 678 -2.11 -24.67 11.57
CA LEU A 678 -2.61 -24.12 10.31
C LEU A 678 -2.12 -24.89 9.10
N TYR A 679 -2.99 -25.12 8.13
CA TYR A 679 -2.75 -25.97 6.96
C TYR A 679 -3.21 -25.28 5.67
N GLY A 680 -2.68 -25.72 4.53
CA GLY A 680 -3.18 -25.37 3.21
C GLY A 680 -4.26 -26.32 2.68
N SER A 681 -5.03 -25.89 1.69
CA SER A 681 -6.02 -26.73 0.99
C SER A 681 -5.94 -26.47 -0.52
N ASN A 682 -6.06 -27.53 -1.32
CA ASN A 682 -6.06 -27.47 -2.80
C ASN A 682 -4.89 -26.71 -3.42
N GLY A 683 -3.72 -26.78 -2.81
CA GLY A 683 -2.55 -26.04 -3.29
C GLY A 683 -2.57 -24.54 -2.96
N ILE A 684 -3.62 -24.03 -2.31
CA ILE A 684 -3.71 -22.69 -1.78
C ILE A 684 -3.28 -22.75 -0.32
N VAL A 685 -2.27 -21.95 0.01
CA VAL A 685 -1.67 -21.96 1.36
C VAL A 685 -1.73 -20.54 1.91
N PRO A 686 -2.54 -20.30 2.94
CA PRO A 686 -2.59 -19.01 3.63
C PRO A 686 -1.26 -18.67 4.28
N LEU A 687 -1.06 -17.38 4.54
CA LEU A 687 0.11 -16.89 5.24
C LEU A 687 0.25 -17.58 6.61
N GLY A 688 1.44 -18.10 6.90
CA GLY A 688 1.73 -18.75 8.16
C GLY A 688 1.20 -20.19 8.30
N ALA A 689 0.60 -20.77 7.25
CA ALA A 689 0.13 -22.16 7.26
C ALA A 689 1.18 -23.13 6.70
N PHE A 690 1.19 -24.34 7.23
CA PHE A 690 2.01 -25.43 6.71
C PHE A 690 1.45 -25.95 5.39
N LYS A 691 2.33 -26.17 4.43
CA LYS A 691 1.97 -26.57 3.06
C LYS A 691 1.72 -28.09 2.95
N THR A 692 2.46 -28.85 3.73
CA THR A 692 2.40 -30.34 3.67
C THR A 692 1.44 -30.97 4.68
N LEU A 693 0.82 -30.18 5.57
CA LEU A 693 -0.22 -30.66 6.48
C LEU A 693 -1.52 -30.95 5.74
N GLY A 694 -2.16 -32.06 6.11
CA GLY A 694 -3.54 -32.33 5.75
C GLY A 694 -4.52 -31.45 6.51
N ILE A 695 -5.76 -31.37 6.01
CA ILE A 695 -6.84 -30.61 6.65
C ILE A 695 -7.02 -31.09 8.09
N LYS A 696 -6.79 -30.18 9.05
CA LYS A 696 -6.94 -30.40 10.50
C LYS A 696 -6.23 -31.66 11.00
N GLU A 697 -5.03 -31.93 10.45
CA GLU A 697 -4.26 -33.14 10.75
C GLU A 697 -3.82 -33.20 12.22
N PHE A 698 -3.46 -32.07 12.81
CA PHE A 698 -3.03 -32.00 14.20
C PHE A 698 -3.82 -30.93 14.95
N ALA A 699 -4.36 -31.35 16.10
CA ALA A 699 -5.07 -30.48 17.03
C ALA A 699 -4.59 -30.74 18.48
N GLY A 700 -4.91 -29.81 19.38
CA GLY A 700 -4.61 -29.94 20.79
C GLY A 700 -5.19 -28.82 21.65
N ASP A 701 -5.14 -28.98 22.95
CA ASP A 701 -5.42 -27.89 23.89
C ASP A 701 -4.17 -27.02 24.16
N ARG A 702 -3.01 -27.45 23.65
CA ARG A 702 -1.76 -26.71 23.63
C ARG A 702 -1.15 -26.79 22.26
N MET A 703 -0.69 -25.66 21.76
CA MET A 703 -0.01 -25.64 20.48
C MET A 703 1.01 -24.51 20.40
N ALA A 704 2.05 -24.75 19.61
CA ALA A 704 2.97 -23.71 19.17
C ALA A 704 3.39 -23.96 17.74
N MET A 705 3.47 -22.92 16.95
CA MET A 705 3.99 -22.98 15.59
C MET A 705 4.78 -21.73 15.26
N LEU A 706 5.80 -21.91 14.43
CA LEU A 706 6.66 -20.86 13.93
C LEU A 706 6.98 -21.13 12.47
N MET A 707 6.72 -20.15 11.62
CA MET A 707 7.07 -20.15 10.21
C MET A 707 8.00 -18.99 9.92
N MET A 708 9.03 -19.21 9.14
CA MET A 708 9.97 -18.21 8.68
C MET A 708 10.06 -18.26 7.16
N GLU A 709 10.10 -17.09 6.56
CA GLU A 709 10.29 -16.94 5.13
C GLU A 709 11.31 -15.85 4.86
N TRP A 710 12.28 -16.16 4.04
CA TRP A 710 13.30 -15.24 3.59
C TRP A 710 13.26 -15.12 2.07
N ASN A 711 12.77 -14.00 1.56
CA ASN A 711 12.86 -13.66 0.15
C ASN A 711 14.24 -13.05 -0.13
N LEU A 712 15.05 -13.79 -0.86
CA LEU A 712 16.41 -13.38 -1.27
C LEU A 712 16.41 -12.60 -2.59
N SER A 713 15.22 -12.38 -3.17
CA SER A 713 15.09 -11.73 -4.48
C SER A 713 15.75 -12.51 -5.62
N GLY A 714 16.05 -11.84 -6.71
CA GLY A 714 16.79 -12.37 -7.86
C GLY A 714 18.31 -12.42 -7.68
N MET A 715 18.85 -12.15 -6.50
CA MET A 715 20.29 -11.99 -6.28
C MET A 715 21.12 -13.21 -6.73
N PHE A 716 20.60 -14.42 -6.54
CA PHE A 716 21.24 -15.65 -7.00
C PHE A 716 21.18 -15.79 -8.52
N PHE A 717 20.02 -15.58 -9.11
CA PHE A 717 19.76 -15.79 -10.54
C PHE A 717 20.38 -14.71 -11.43
N ARG A 718 20.59 -13.49 -10.92
CA ARG A 718 21.29 -12.42 -11.64
C ARG A 718 22.73 -12.77 -11.98
N ARG A 719 23.36 -13.68 -11.21
CA ARG A 719 24.69 -14.22 -11.56
C ARG A 719 24.67 -15.14 -12.76
N ILE A 720 23.54 -15.78 -13.07
CA ILE A 720 23.43 -16.80 -14.12
C ILE A 720 23.17 -16.16 -15.50
N ASN A 721 22.85 -14.91 -15.59
CA ASN A 721 22.62 -14.10 -16.82
C ASN A 721 21.84 -14.81 -17.95
N LEU A 722 20.89 -15.70 -17.59
CA LEU A 722 19.95 -16.30 -18.54
C LEU A 722 18.66 -15.47 -18.57
N PRO A 723 18.17 -15.00 -19.75
CA PRO A 723 17.02 -14.12 -19.89
C PRO A 723 15.83 -14.68 -19.15
N VAL A 724 15.13 -15.19 -18.77
CA VAL A 724 13.95 -15.65 -18.02
C VAL A 724 14.29 -16.01 -16.58
N ILE A 725 15.46 -16.63 -16.35
CA ILE A 725 15.83 -17.12 -15.02
C ILE A 725 16.32 -15.99 -14.12
N ARG A 726 17.02 -15.01 -14.66
CA ARG A 726 17.58 -13.89 -13.89
C ARG A 726 16.54 -13.05 -13.15
N ASP A 727 15.29 -13.07 -13.63
CA ASP A 727 14.17 -12.30 -13.08
C ASP A 727 13.40 -13.05 -11.99
N LEU A 728 13.71 -14.33 -11.77
CA LEU A 728 13.09 -15.13 -10.72
C LEU A 728 13.56 -14.68 -9.34
N GLN A 729 12.65 -14.76 -8.38
CA GLN A 729 12.97 -14.57 -6.97
C GLN A 729 13.21 -15.91 -6.29
N TRP A 730 14.25 -15.98 -5.47
CA TRP A 730 14.52 -17.12 -4.62
C TRP A 730 13.98 -16.87 -3.22
N ILE A 731 13.10 -17.74 -2.78
CA ILE A 731 12.47 -17.66 -1.47
C ILE A 731 12.81 -18.93 -0.71
N ILE A 732 13.35 -18.81 0.48
CA ILE A 732 13.64 -19.94 1.38
C ILE A 732 12.68 -19.83 2.55
N TYR A 733 12.06 -20.94 2.93
CA TYR A 733 11.14 -20.95 4.05
C TYR A 733 11.21 -22.27 4.81
N GLY A 734 10.74 -22.21 6.04
CA GLY A 734 10.61 -23.39 6.87
C GLY A 734 9.75 -23.11 8.08
N GLY A 735 9.21 -24.18 8.65
CA GLY A 735 8.36 -24.06 9.81
C GLY A 735 8.44 -25.25 10.74
N SER A 736 8.10 -25.00 11.99
CA SER A 736 8.01 -25.98 13.05
C SER A 736 6.67 -25.84 13.77
N GLY A 737 6.02 -26.95 14.04
CA GLY A 737 4.76 -27.01 14.78
C GLY A 737 4.77 -28.09 15.84
N TRP A 738 4.08 -27.83 16.91
CA TRP A 738 3.88 -28.76 18.01
C TRP A 738 2.46 -28.64 18.52
N SER A 739 1.84 -29.75 18.88
CA SER A 739 0.57 -29.76 19.58
C SER A 739 0.51 -30.93 20.56
N ASP A 740 -0.14 -30.72 21.68
CA ASP A 740 -0.39 -31.74 22.70
C ASP A 740 -1.80 -31.60 23.26
N MET A 741 -2.27 -32.63 23.91
CA MET A 741 -3.59 -32.67 24.55
C MET A 741 -3.45 -33.22 25.96
N SER A 742 -3.96 -32.47 26.91
CA SER A 742 -4.00 -32.86 28.32
C SER A 742 -4.94 -34.06 28.51
N PRO A 743 -4.69 -34.91 29.54
CA PRO A 743 -5.60 -36.01 29.86
C PRO A 743 -7.03 -35.57 30.12
N SER A 744 -7.21 -34.41 30.80
CA SER A 744 -8.54 -33.86 31.10
C SER A 744 -9.31 -33.49 29.84
N SER A 745 -8.68 -32.83 28.87
CA SER A 745 -9.29 -32.54 27.58
C SER A 745 -9.51 -33.82 26.76
N ALA A 746 -8.54 -34.73 26.74
CA ALA A 746 -8.64 -35.97 25.99
C ALA A 746 -9.82 -36.87 26.44
N SER A 747 -10.14 -36.85 27.75
CA SER A 747 -11.21 -37.69 28.32
C SER A 747 -12.61 -37.26 27.87
N ILE A 748 -12.82 -36.03 27.46
CA ILE A 748 -14.13 -35.51 27.04
C ILE A 748 -14.30 -35.49 25.51
N GLN A 749 -13.23 -35.82 24.73
CA GLN A 749 -13.31 -35.81 23.28
C GLN A 749 -14.12 -37.05 22.79
N GLY A 750 -15.23 -36.84 22.13
CA GLY A 750 -16.01 -37.92 21.51
C GLY A 750 -15.35 -38.51 20.26
N VAL A 751 -14.33 -37.86 19.71
CA VAL A 751 -13.59 -38.25 18.51
C VAL A 751 -12.10 -38.10 18.80
N GLY A 752 -11.28 -39.08 18.38
CA GLY A 752 -9.84 -39.01 18.53
C GLY A 752 -9.22 -37.91 17.66
N PHE A 753 -8.43 -37.03 18.26
CA PHE A 753 -7.63 -36.02 17.59
C PHE A 753 -6.17 -36.46 17.57
N SER A 754 -5.51 -36.26 16.40
CA SER A 754 -4.07 -36.49 16.31
C SER A 754 -3.32 -35.29 16.88
N THR A 755 -2.24 -35.53 17.60
CA THR A 755 -1.37 -34.50 18.16
C THR A 755 0.04 -34.60 17.58
N ALA A 756 0.72 -33.48 17.41
CA ALA A 756 2.13 -33.43 17.03
C ALA A 756 3.03 -33.33 18.27
N LYS A 757 2.97 -34.36 19.16
CA LYS A 757 3.81 -34.36 20.40
C LYS A 757 5.30 -34.28 20.11
N LYS A 758 5.77 -34.92 19.03
CA LYS A 758 7.08 -34.65 18.45
C LYS A 758 6.92 -33.46 17.49
N LEU A 759 7.90 -32.58 17.45
CA LEU A 759 7.87 -31.43 16.56
C LEU A 759 7.63 -31.84 15.11
N PHE A 760 6.64 -31.23 14.50
CA PHE A 760 6.43 -31.26 13.06
C PHE A 760 7.37 -30.24 12.41
N HIS A 761 8.05 -30.64 11.35
CA HIS A 761 8.93 -29.75 10.59
C HIS A 761 8.67 -29.89 9.11
N GLU A 762 8.62 -28.75 8.43
CA GLU A 762 8.73 -28.69 6.97
C GLU A 762 9.70 -27.59 6.58
N ALA A 763 10.32 -27.75 5.42
CA ALA A 763 11.17 -26.73 4.81
C ALA A 763 11.05 -26.80 3.31
N GLY A 764 11.32 -25.69 2.65
CA GLY A 764 11.22 -25.63 1.22
C GLY A 764 11.85 -24.39 0.63
N PHE A 765 11.73 -24.29 -0.67
CA PHE A 765 12.07 -23.08 -1.39
C PHE A 765 10.97 -22.75 -2.40
N GLY A 766 10.86 -21.47 -2.73
CA GLY A 766 9.94 -20.94 -3.72
C GLY A 766 10.67 -20.23 -4.84
N LEU A 767 10.11 -20.30 -6.02
CA LEU A 767 10.46 -19.51 -7.19
C LEU A 767 9.34 -18.50 -7.40
N GLY A 768 9.61 -17.27 -7.02
CA GLY A 768 8.68 -16.17 -7.18
C GLY A 768 8.90 -15.40 -8.48
N ASN A 769 8.03 -14.42 -8.71
CA ASN A 769 8.05 -13.56 -9.88
C ASN A 769 7.80 -14.30 -11.21
N LEU A 770 6.97 -15.34 -11.16
CA LEU A 770 6.44 -16.01 -12.34
C LEU A 770 5.41 -15.12 -13.06
N PRO A 771 5.03 -15.43 -14.33
CA PRO A 771 3.98 -14.70 -15.01
C PRO A 771 2.73 -14.51 -14.15
N LEU A 772 2.11 -13.33 -14.23
CA LEU A 772 0.97 -12.90 -13.40
C LEU A 772 1.28 -12.81 -11.90
N GLY A 773 2.57 -12.75 -11.52
CA GLY A 773 2.98 -12.67 -10.12
C GLY A 773 2.87 -13.97 -9.34
N PHE A 774 2.66 -15.10 -9.99
CA PHE A 774 2.61 -16.40 -9.31
C PHE A 774 3.95 -16.78 -8.70
N ARG A 775 3.87 -17.70 -7.74
CA ARG A 775 4.98 -18.31 -7.04
C ARG A 775 4.83 -19.82 -7.06
N LEU A 776 5.90 -20.54 -7.36
CA LEU A 776 5.95 -22.00 -7.31
C LEU A 776 6.78 -22.43 -6.10
N ASP A 777 6.16 -23.14 -5.18
CA ASP A 777 6.78 -23.59 -3.94
C ASP A 777 7.05 -25.10 -3.96
N PHE A 778 8.25 -25.48 -3.54
CA PHE A 778 8.71 -26.86 -3.40
C PHE A 778 8.94 -27.14 -1.92
N THR A 779 8.09 -27.97 -1.30
CA THR A 779 8.08 -28.17 0.15
C THR A 779 8.31 -29.63 0.50
N TRP A 780 9.20 -29.87 1.44
CA TRP A 780 9.49 -31.18 2.02
C TRP A 780 8.99 -31.24 3.45
N ARG A 781 8.24 -32.29 3.74
CA ARG A 781 7.86 -32.70 5.08
C ARG A 781 9.03 -33.50 5.70
N LEU A 782 9.62 -32.96 6.75
CA LEU A 782 10.84 -33.52 7.33
C LEU A 782 10.55 -34.53 8.44
N THR A 783 9.48 -34.33 9.19
CA THR A 783 9.03 -35.22 10.30
C THR A 783 7.58 -35.64 10.09
N HIS A 784 7.09 -36.58 10.90
CA HIS A 784 5.73 -37.15 10.78
C HIS A 784 5.41 -37.56 9.34
N ARG A 785 6.37 -38.23 8.69
CA ARG A 785 6.27 -38.63 7.28
C ARG A 785 5.06 -39.52 7.02
N ASN A 786 4.34 -39.22 5.96
CA ASN A 786 3.18 -39.93 5.47
C ASN A 786 3.26 -40.00 3.93
N GLY A 787 2.18 -40.30 3.23
CA GLY A 787 2.16 -40.36 1.76
C GLY A 787 2.43 -38.99 1.07
N ARG A 788 2.34 -37.85 1.80
CA ARG A 788 2.54 -36.48 1.25
C ARG A 788 3.82 -35.85 1.81
N ASN A 789 4.96 -36.46 1.56
CA ASN A 789 6.23 -35.96 2.09
C ASN A 789 6.87 -34.87 1.23
N PHE A 790 6.42 -34.71 0.01
CA PHE A 790 6.82 -33.65 -0.92
C PHE A 790 5.59 -33.05 -1.60
N LEU A 791 5.52 -31.76 -1.70
CA LEU A 791 4.42 -31.06 -2.34
C LEU A 791 4.95 -29.89 -3.16
N VAL A 792 4.37 -29.72 -4.35
CA VAL A 792 4.54 -28.53 -5.16
C VAL A 792 3.23 -27.74 -5.12
N THR A 793 3.31 -26.48 -4.71
CA THR A 793 2.15 -25.61 -4.61
C THR A 793 2.33 -24.36 -5.46
N LEU A 794 1.24 -23.86 -6.03
CA LEU A 794 1.20 -22.58 -6.73
C LEU A 794 0.64 -21.56 -5.76
N GLY A 795 1.48 -20.61 -5.36
CA GLY A 795 1.09 -19.48 -4.52
C GLY A 795 0.84 -18.23 -5.37
N SER A 796 0.07 -17.34 -4.82
CA SER A 796 -0.11 -15.97 -5.35
C SER A 796 0.40 -14.97 -4.30
N PRO A 797 0.96 -13.83 -4.68
CA PRO A 797 1.28 -12.77 -3.73
C PRO A 797 0.04 -12.16 -3.05
N LEU A 798 -1.15 -12.53 -3.51
CA LEU A 798 -2.42 -12.11 -2.93
C LEU A 798 -2.91 -13.02 -1.78
N PHE A 799 -2.18 -14.11 -1.46
CA PHE A 799 -2.54 -15.06 -0.41
C PHE A 799 -1.44 -15.23 0.60
#